data_f19340f494538f8bba47314f10a97d0c
#
_entry.id   f19340f494538f8bba47314f10a97d0c
#
_cell.length_a   1.000
_cell.length_b   1.000
_cell.length_c   1.000
_cell.angle_alpha   90.00
_cell.angle_beta   90.00
_cell.angle_gamma   90.00
#
_symmetry.space_group_name_H-M   'P 1'
#
loop_
_entity.id
_entity.type
_entity.pdbx_description
1 polymer ?
#
loop_
_entity_poly.entity_id
_entity_poly.type
_entity_poly.pdbx_seq_one_letter_code
_entity_poly.pdbx_strand_id
1 'polypeptide(L)'
;MPKSESGRGHGAEISAYDNGYCRNRHTVKFCQMAVSKPENHDNGAEQADIVAAASAFVGALPPRPGLQQAVQEGDAIAAIVASLGLPQDVVAAVHLYPLFRDGFVEDDSLNNSELSSLSQVIRGLVRLGRFSLPADWQPGEALAVKQSEALRKMLLAVVSDVRLVLVRIAEQLHRMRAAKSASAAEKQALATETREIYAALANRLGVWQLKWELEDLAFRYTEPETYAEIAGALNEKREEREAFIEEVEGILRRELDEAGVPAEITGRPKHIYSIWRKMQRKDRGLESLFDIRAVRILVNDVKDCYAALGVVHNLWSYLPGEFDDYIANPKENDYRSLHTAVIGPHGKTVEVQIRSFDMHRQAELGVAAHWRYKEGGGTPAAFDQKIRFLRQLLDPGNDSGDLLDQIRDDLFEDRVYAVSPKGDVVELPAGATPLDFAYYVHTQVGHRCRGAKVNGRIVPLTYKVQNGDKIEIITGSHPQPSRDWLSPRLGYLAGGRSRAKVRGWFRHQDRDQHLRQGREILERELARLNLRDVATDTIAAQLKFANTDTLCVALGAGDITPAAVATALQQMRGVDKAKALKRRRPTQRKTGEAEGVAVSGVGDLMCNFARCCRPVPPEPISGYITQGRGVSIHRQDCGNFLGLNRRHPQRIIEVNWGRSESATYPVDLTLRAYDRSGLIRDISTILADESANVTDLKSKTDKKTLETVMEISVEIRDLPTLSTAMTRLEQLPNVISVQRRS
;
A
#
# COMPACT_ATOMS: atom_id res chain seq x y z
N MET A 1 42.32 -20.82 -40.34
CA MET A 1 41.20 -19.98 -40.76
C MET A 1 39.90 -20.71 -40.47
N PRO A 2 39.14 -20.34 -39.46
CA PRO A 2 37.71 -20.67 -39.37
C PRO A 2 36.87 -19.40 -39.47
N LYS A 3 35.71 -19.55 -40.10
CA LYS A 3 34.73 -18.55 -40.44
C LYS A 3 33.94 -18.09 -39.20
N SER A 4 33.72 -16.79 -39.15
CA SER A 4 32.82 -16.09 -38.26
C SER A 4 31.37 -16.50 -38.49
N GLU A 5 30.68 -16.99 -37.47
CA GLU A 5 29.19 -17.03 -37.41
C GLU A 5 28.67 -15.89 -36.54
N SER A 6 27.88 -15.09 -37.20
CA SER A 6 27.17 -13.92 -36.64
C SER A 6 26.02 -14.37 -35.75
N GLY A 7 25.96 -13.81 -34.55
CA GLY A 7 24.81 -13.91 -33.65
C GLY A 7 23.53 -13.34 -34.27
N ARG A 8 22.51 -14.15 -34.37
CA ARG A 8 21.12 -13.70 -34.64
C ARG A 8 20.40 -13.50 -33.31
N GLY A 9 19.87 -12.30 -33.14
CA GLY A 9 19.21 -11.88 -31.95
C GLY A 9 17.84 -12.60 -31.74
N HIS A 10 17.57 -12.86 -30.47
CA HIS A 10 16.26 -13.31 -29.98
C HIS A 10 15.28 -12.11 -29.91
N GLY A 11 14.79 -11.67 -31.08
CA GLY A 11 13.87 -10.55 -31.17
C GLY A 11 12.50 -10.85 -31.83
N ALA A 12 12.20 -12.11 -32.14
CA ALA A 12 11.09 -12.42 -33.03
C ALA A 12 9.94 -13.27 -32.47
N GLU A 13 9.96 -13.68 -31.19
CA GLU A 13 8.93 -14.60 -30.65
C GLU A 13 7.89 -13.97 -29.70
N ILE A 14 7.95 -12.67 -29.41
CA ILE A 14 6.96 -12.02 -28.53
C ILE A 14 5.64 -11.67 -29.25
N SER A 15 5.61 -11.74 -30.57
CA SER A 15 4.44 -11.37 -31.38
C SER A 15 3.30 -12.41 -31.41
N ALA A 16 3.56 -13.65 -31.05
CA ALA A 16 2.55 -14.74 -31.13
C ALA A 16 1.64 -14.85 -29.91
N TYR A 17 2.01 -14.24 -28.78
CA TYR A 17 1.24 -14.32 -27.53
C TYR A 17 0.06 -13.34 -27.43
N ASP A 18 -0.01 -12.35 -28.30
CA ASP A 18 -0.95 -11.22 -28.18
C ASP A 18 -2.36 -11.51 -28.71
N ASN A 19 -2.59 -12.61 -29.43
CA ASN A 19 -3.88 -12.88 -30.12
C ASN A 19 -4.77 -13.95 -29.46
N GLY A 20 -4.33 -14.64 -28.40
CA GLY A 20 -5.03 -15.81 -27.86
C GLY A 20 -5.94 -15.55 -26.66
N TYR A 21 -5.67 -14.54 -25.83
CA TYR A 21 -6.36 -14.40 -24.54
C TYR A 21 -7.57 -13.45 -24.55
N CYS A 22 -7.65 -12.52 -25.53
CA CYS A 22 -8.78 -11.60 -25.65
C CYS A 22 -9.81 -11.95 -26.73
N ARG A 23 -9.62 -13.04 -27.48
CA ARG A 23 -10.61 -13.52 -28.47
C ARG A 23 -11.29 -14.80 -28.01
N ASN A 24 -11.93 -14.77 -26.86
CA ASN A 24 -12.91 -15.80 -26.55
C ASN A 24 -14.21 -15.47 -27.35
N ARG A 25 -14.64 -16.36 -28.21
CA ARG A 25 -15.89 -16.23 -29.02
C ARG A 25 -17.12 -15.91 -28.15
N HIS A 26 -17.06 -16.19 -26.86
CA HIS A 26 -18.10 -15.85 -25.88
C HIS A 26 -18.13 -14.38 -25.50
N THR A 27 -17.01 -13.66 -25.48
CA THR A 27 -17.01 -12.19 -25.21
C THR A 27 -17.61 -11.41 -26.38
N VAL A 28 -17.40 -11.89 -27.62
CA VAL A 28 -18.01 -11.30 -28.82
C VAL A 28 -19.50 -11.62 -28.90
N LYS A 29 -19.93 -12.84 -28.47
CA LYS A 29 -21.36 -13.18 -28.37
C LYS A 29 -22.05 -12.37 -27.27
N PHE A 30 -21.39 -12.06 -26.18
CA PHE A 30 -21.96 -11.24 -25.12
C PHE A 30 -22.16 -9.77 -25.57
N CYS A 31 -21.26 -9.20 -26.38
CA CYS A 31 -21.50 -7.93 -27.06
C CYS A 31 -22.69 -7.99 -28.05
N GLN A 32 -22.91 -9.12 -28.68
CA GLN A 32 -24.06 -9.29 -29.58
C GLN A 32 -25.36 -9.65 -28.84
N MET A 33 -25.31 -10.31 -27.68
CA MET A 33 -26.49 -10.61 -26.88
C MET A 33 -26.94 -9.43 -25.98
N ALA A 34 -26.04 -8.50 -25.64
CA ALA A 34 -26.42 -7.25 -24.96
C ALA A 34 -27.20 -6.27 -25.86
N VAL A 35 -27.35 -6.60 -27.16
CA VAL A 35 -28.19 -5.91 -28.13
C VAL A 35 -29.50 -6.70 -28.42
N SER A 36 -29.93 -7.61 -27.52
CA SER A 36 -31.28 -8.18 -27.62
C SER A 36 -32.29 -7.13 -27.14
N LYS A 37 -33.00 -6.58 -28.14
CA LYS A 37 -34.20 -5.71 -28.12
C LYS A 37 -34.61 -5.09 -26.80
N PRO A 38 -34.62 -3.74 -26.69
CA PRO A 38 -35.38 -3.06 -25.66
C PRO A 38 -36.90 -3.31 -25.91
N GLU A 39 -37.58 -3.80 -24.90
CA GLU A 39 -39.01 -3.66 -24.82
C GLU A 39 -39.32 -2.17 -24.68
N ASN A 40 -40.03 -1.64 -25.66
CA ASN A 40 -40.76 -0.38 -25.72
C ASN A 40 -40.50 0.67 -24.65
N HIS A 41 -39.78 1.73 -25.04
CA HIS A 41 -40.13 3.11 -24.71
C HIS A 41 -39.52 4.05 -25.75
N ASP A 42 -40.25 5.11 -26.13
CA ASP A 42 -39.99 6.10 -27.20
C ASP A 42 -38.64 6.84 -27.16
N ASN A 43 -37.83 6.66 -26.12
CA ASN A 43 -36.50 7.30 -25.96
C ASN A 43 -35.37 6.62 -26.77
N GLY A 44 -35.58 5.44 -27.32
CA GLY A 44 -34.53 4.69 -28.03
C GLY A 44 -34.12 5.30 -29.39
N ALA A 45 -35.02 6.00 -30.04
CA ALA A 45 -34.77 6.63 -31.33
C ALA A 45 -33.96 7.95 -31.18
N GLU A 46 -34.31 8.81 -30.21
CA GLU A 46 -33.57 10.05 -29.91
C GLU A 46 -32.15 9.79 -29.41
N GLN A 47 -31.92 8.68 -28.67
CA GLN A 47 -30.59 8.34 -28.15
C GLN A 47 -29.64 7.77 -29.22
N ALA A 48 -30.15 7.08 -30.22
CA ALA A 48 -29.33 6.62 -31.36
C ALA A 48 -28.89 7.77 -32.25
N ASP A 49 -29.67 8.83 -32.34
CA ASP A 49 -29.38 10.04 -33.13
C ASP A 49 -28.20 10.84 -32.55
N ILE A 50 -28.03 10.90 -31.20
CA ILE A 50 -26.98 11.74 -30.61
C ILE A 50 -25.55 11.21 -30.88
N VAL A 51 -25.35 9.89 -30.95
CA VAL A 51 -24.05 9.29 -31.30
C VAL A 51 -23.76 9.49 -32.79
N ALA A 52 -24.79 9.37 -33.65
CA ALA A 52 -24.65 9.65 -35.06
C ALA A 52 -24.34 11.15 -35.33
N ALA A 53 -25.00 12.06 -34.60
CA ALA A 53 -24.73 13.49 -34.66
C ALA A 53 -23.30 13.83 -34.19
N ALA A 54 -22.80 13.19 -33.12
CA ALA A 54 -21.42 13.36 -32.69
C ALA A 54 -20.41 12.87 -33.73
N SER A 55 -20.67 11.74 -34.39
CA SER A 55 -19.82 11.24 -35.47
C SER A 55 -19.85 12.14 -36.71
N ALA A 56 -21.01 12.69 -37.07
CA ALA A 56 -21.15 13.67 -38.16
C ALA A 56 -20.39 14.97 -37.85
N PHE A 57 -20.43 15.44 -36.58
CA PHE A 57 -19.68 16.61 -36.14
C PHE A 57 -18.16 16.38 -36.32
N VAL A 58 -17.63 15.24 -35.92
CA VAL A 58 -16.21 14.88 -36.13
C VAL A 58 -15.86 14.86 -37.61
N GLY A 59 -16.72 14.29 -38.46
CA GLY A 59 -16.51 14.23 -39.91
C GLY A 59 -16.49 15.62 -40.61
N ALA A 60 -17.10 16.62 -40.01
CA ALA A 60 -17.12 17.99 -40.50
C ALA A 60 -15.89 18.83 -40.11
N LEU A 61 -15.03 18.33 -39.19
CA LEU A 61 -13.86 19.07 -38.76
C LEU A 61 -12.76 19.13 -39.84
N PRO A 62 -12.10 20.27 -40.03
CA PRO A 62 -11.02 20.37 -40.98
C PRO A 62 -9.82 19.51 -40.53
N PRO A 63 -9.15 18.83 -41.48
CA PRO A 63 -8.00 17.99 -41.15
C PRO A 63 -6.86 18.81 -40.54
N ARG A 64 -6.38 18.40 -39.37
CA ARG A 64 -5.26 19.00 -38.64
C ARG A 64 -4.30 17.88 -38.14
N PRO A 65 -2.99 18.15 -37.99
CA PRO A 65 -2.07 17.22 -37.40
C PRO A 65 -2.54 16.78 -36.00
N GLY A 66 -2.60 15.45 -35.73
CA GLY A 66 -3.06 14.89 -34.46
C GLY A 66 -4.58 14.69 -34.32
N LEU A 67 -5.42 15.31 -35.18
CA LEU A 67 -6.88 15.17 -35.11
C LEU A 67 -7.31 13.70 -35.20
N GLN A 68 -6.77 12.94 -36.16
CA GLN A 68 -7.12 11.55 -36.37
C GLN A 68 -6.75 10.69 -35.15
N GLN A 69 -5.65 11.00 -34.48
CA GLN A 69 -5.25 10.30 -33.25
C GLN A 69 -6.22 10.60 -32.10
N ALA A 70 -6.63 11.85 -31.93
CA ALA A 70 -7.61 12.25 -30.93
C ALA A 70 -8.98 11.58 -31.16
N VAL A 71 -9.42 11.46 -32.42
CA VAL A 71 -10.64 10.73 -32.79
C VAL A 71 -10.53 9.26 -32.43
N GLN A 72 -9.44 8.58 -32.81
CA GLN A 72 -9.21 7.18 -32.49
C GLN A 72 -9.16 6.92 -30.98
N GLU A 73 -8.55 7.85 -30.20
CA GLU A 73 -8.58 7.79 -28.74
C GLU A 73 -10.03 7.90 -28.22
N GLY A 74 -10.80 8.85 -28.73
CA GLY A 74 -12.21 9.03 -28.40
C GLY A 74 -13.05 7.78 -28.67
N ASP A 75 -12.90 7.19 -29.86
CA ASP A 75 -13.57 5.94 -30.24
C ASP A 75 -13.24 4.79 -29.32
N ALA A 76 -11.96 4.63 -29.01
CA ALA A 76 -11.50 3.55 -28.14
C ALA A 76 -12.03 3.67 -26.70
N ILE A 77 -12.04 4.89 -26.15
CA ILE A 77 -12.57 5.14 -24.81
C ILE A 77 -14.10 5.00 -24.82
N ALA A 78 -14.79 5.53 -25.83
CA ALA A 78 -16.24 5.41 -26.00
C ALA A 78 -16.69 3.93 -26.08
N ALA A 79 -15.93 3.08 -26.77
CA ALA A 79 -16.19 1.66 -26.82
C ALA A 79 -16.11 0.97 -25.45
N ILE A 80 -15.13 1.35 -24.63
CA ILE A 80 -15.01 0.86 -23.23
C ILE A 80 -16.22 1.32 -22.41
N VAL A 81 -16.56 2.60 -22.51
CA VAL A 81 -17.68 3.21 -21.77
C VAL A 81 -19.02 2.61 -22.18
N ALA A 82 -19.22 2.34 -23.46
CA ALA A 82 -20.39 1.65 -23.99
C ALA A 82 -20.52 0.21 -23.44
N SER A 83 -19.38 -0.51 -23.29
CA SER A 83 -19.38 -1.86 -22.71
C SER A 83 -19.82 -1.88 -21.24
N LEU A 84 -19.68 -0.78 -20.52
CA LEU A 84 -20.18 -0.60 -19.15
C LEU A 84 -21.68 -0.29 -19.11
N GLY A 85 -22.33 -0.11 -20.25
CA GLY A 85 -23.76 0.20 -20.34
C GLY A 85 -24.12 1.61 -19.89
N LEU A 86 -23.19 2.58 -19.96
CA LEU A 86 -23.46 3.97 -19.66
C LEU A 86 -24.40 4.59 -20.72
N PRO A 87 -25.16 5.64 -20.36
CA PRO A 87 -26.08 6.31 -21.29
C PRO A 87 -25.39 6.82 -22.57
N GLN A 88 -26.13 6.85 -23.66
CA GLN A 88 -25.60 7.20 -24.99
C GLN A 88 -25.08 8.64 -25.08
N ASP A 89 -25.64 9.57 -24.30
CA ASP A 89 -25.12 10.94 -24.15
C ASP A 89 -23.70 10.95 -23.59
N VAL A 90 -23.40 10.08 -22.61
CA VAL A 90 -22.03 9.94 -22.06
C VAL A 90 -21.11 9.34 -23.11
N VAL A 91 -21.54 8.29 -23.83
CA VAL A 91 -20.76 7.65 -24.90
C VAL A 91 -20.41 8.66 -25.99
N ALA A 92 -21.39 9.45 -26.45
CA ALA A 92 -21.21 10.53 -27.45
C ALA A 92 -20.28 11.64 -26.90
N ALA A 93 -20.44 12.04 -25.65
CA ALA A 93 -19.56 13.05 -25.02
C ALA A 93 -18.10 12.56 -24.95
N VAL A 94 -17.89 11.27 -24.65
CA VAL A 94 -16.55 10.66 -24.57
C VAL A 94 -15.89 10.56 -25.94
N HIS A 95 -16.66 10.25 -26.98
CA HIS A 95 -16.17 10.27 -28.37
C HIS A 95 -15.59 11.65 -28.75
N LEU A 96 -16.24 12.73 -28.32
CA LEU A 96 -15.80 14.10 -28.59
C LEU A 96 -14.74 14.63 -27.62
N TYR A 97 -14.68 14.12 -26.39
CA TYR A 97 -13.87 14.65 -25.30
C TYR A 97 -12.39 14.89 -25.66
N PRO A 98 -11.65 13.98 -26.34
CA PRO A 98 -10.26 14.25 -26.69
C PRO A 98 -10.06 15.47 -27.59
N LEU A 99 -11.06 15.77 -28.44
CA LEU A 99 -11.00 16.93 -29.34
C LEU A 99 -11.02 18.26 -28.58
N PHE A 100 -11.82 18.34 -27.51
CA PHE A 100 -11.87 19.50 -26.62
C PHE A 100 -10.64 19.58 -25.71
N ARG A 101 -10.20 18.44 -25.18
CA ARG A 101 -9.01 18.36 -24.33
C ARG A 101 -7.76 18.86 -25.05
N ASP A 102 -7.58 18.47 -26.30
CA ASP A 102 -6.39 18.76 -27.11
C ASP A 102 -6.52 20.06 -27.92
N GLY A 103 -7.63 20.81 -27.72
CA GLY A 103 -7.84 22.13 -28.31
C GLY A 103 -8.15 22.14 -29.83
N PHE A 104 -8.64 20.99 -30.38
CA PHE A 104 -9.12 20.94 -31.76
C PHE A 104 -10.48 21.63 -31.95
N VAL A 105 -11.27 21.68 -30.86
CA VAL A 105 -12.61 22.28 -30.81
C VAL A 105 -12.68 23.20 -29.59
N GLU A 106 -13.30 24.39 -29.78
CA GLU A 106 -13.51 25.36 -28.70
C GLU A 106 -14.73 24.98 -27.84
N ASP A 107 -14.68 25.33 -26.55
CA ASP A 107 -15.70 24.98 -25.56
C ASP A 107 -17.13 25.43 -25.92
N ASP A 108 -17.26 26.52 -26.69
CA ASP A 108 -18.55 27.11 -27.08
C ASP A 108 -19.14 26.51 -28.36
N SER A 109 -18.39 25.69 -29.06
CA SER A 109 -18.80 25.14 -30.38
C SER A 109 -20.07 24.28 -30.33
N LEU A 110 -20.39 23.72 -29.13
CA LEU A 110 -21.58 22.89 -28.93
C LEU A 110 -22.82 23.67 -28.45
N ASN A 111 -22.67 24.92 -28.00
CA ASN A 111 -23.75 25.64 -27.30
C ASN A 111 -25.03 25.87 -28.16
N ASN A 112 -24.91 25.88 -29.47
CA ASN A 112 -26.00 26.10 -30.42
C ASN A 112 -26.28 24.90 -31.34
N SER A 113 -25.85 23.71 -30.98
CA SER A 113 -26.01 22.46 -31.73
C SER A 113 -26.94 21.47 -31.02
N GLU A 114 -27.40 20.46 -31.75
CA GLU A 114 -28.10 19.31 -31.19
C GLU A 114 -27.27 18.59 -30.09
N LEU A 115 -25.96 18.83 -30.06
CA LEU A 115 -25.01 18.26 -29.09
C LEU A 115 -24.83 19.12 -27.82
N SER A 116 -25.64 20.17 -27.65
CA SER A 116 -25.53 21.09 -26.50
C SER A 116 -25.68 20.39 -25.15
N SER A 117 -26.49 19.30 -25.09
CA SER A 117 -26.65 18.47 -23.90
C SER A 117 -25.33 17.78 -23.45
N LEU A 118 -24.39 17.54 -24.37
CA LEU A 118 -23.10 16.90 -24.08
C LEU A 118 -22.09 17.87 -23.42
N SER A 119 -22.30 19.19 -23.55
CA SER A 119 -21.38 20.23 -23.08
C SER A 119 -21.05 20.10 -21.61
N GLN A 120 -22.04 19.73 -20.78
CA GLN A 120 -21.83 19.58 -19.33
C GLN A 120 -20.88 18.44 -19.01
N VAL A 121 -21.03 17.29 -19.65
CA VAL A 121 -20.19 16.10 -19.46
C VAL A 121 -18.77 16.39 -19.97
N ILE A 122 -18.64 16.94 -21.16
CA ILE A 122 -17.34 17.28 -21.79
C ILE A 122 -16.58 18.29 -20.91
N ARG A 123 -17.21 19.41 -20.51
CA ARG A 123 -16.61 20.41 -19.61
C ARG A 123 -16.24 19.80 -18.25
N GLY A 124 -17.05 18.88 -17.74
CA GLY A 124 -16.74 18.12 -16.52
C GLY A 124 -15.46 17.30 -16.67
N LEU A 125 -15.30 16.56 -17.78
CA LEU A 125 -14.11 15.78 -18.10
C LEU A 125 -12.87 16.65 -18.30
N VAL A 126 -12.98 17.74 -19.08
CA VAL A 126 -11.87 18.69 -19.30
C VAL A 126 -11.42 19.31 -17.98
N ARG A 127 -12.37 19.76 -17.14
CA ARG A 127 -12.08 20.40 -15.84
C ARG A 127 -11.39 19.45 -14.85
N LEU A 128 -11.77 18.17 -14.86
CA LEU A 128 -11.11 17.14 -14.03
C LEU A 128 -9.65 16.99 -14.36
N GLY A 129 -9.24 17.23 -15.62
CA GLY A 129 -7.89 17.02 -16.07
C GLY A 129 -7.45 15.55 -15.94
N ARG A 130 -6.23 15.25 -16.37
CA ARG A 130 -5.57 13.97 -16.11
C ARG A 130 -4.85 14.05 -14.76
N PHE A 131 -5.08 13.08 -13.91
CA PHE A 131 -4.22 12.87 -12.77
C PHE A 131 -2.99 12.08 -13.23
N SER A 132 -1.81 12.44 -12.75
CA SER A 132 -0.58 11.66 -12.96
C SER A 132 0.32 11.74 -11.74
N LEU A 133 0.92 10.60 -11.40
CA LEU A 133 1.98 10.54 -10.40
C LEU A 133 3.31 10.98 -11.02
N PRO A 134 4.24 11.58 -10.24
CA PRO A 134 5.62 11.77 -10.68
C PRO A 134 6.26 10.44 -11.10
N ALA A 135 7.12 10.46 -12.11
CA ALA A 135 7.76 9.25 -12.62
C ALA A 135 8.68 8.57 -11.59
N ASP A 136 9.19 9.34 -10.64
CA ASP A 136 10.07 8.93 -9.54
C ASP A 136 9.33 8.62 -8.22
N TRP A 137 8.00 8.76 -8.20
CA TRP A 137 7.20 8.51 -7.02
C TRP A 137 7.21 7.03 -6.63
N GLN A 138 7.41 6.74 -5.33
CA GLN A 138 7.41 5.39 -4.78
C GLN A 138 6.19 5.13 -3.88
N PRO A 139 5.65 3.91 -3.87
CA PRO A 139 4.56 3.52 -2.97
C PRO A 139 4.94 3.77 -1.51
N GLY A 140 4.12 4.56 -0.79
CA GLY A 140 4.35 4.97 0.60
C GLY A 140 4.90 6.39 0.75
N GLU A 141 5.28 7.06 -0.33
CA GLU A 141 5.63 8.47 -0.31
C GLU A 141 4.37 9.36 -0.29
N ALA A 142 4.46 10.49 0.41
CA ALA A 142 3.39 11.48 0.42
C ALA A 142 3.30 12.16 -0.96
N LEU A 143 2.06 12.41 -1.41
CA LEU A 143 1.81 13.20 -2.62
C LEU A 143 2.22 14.66 -2.42
N ALA A 144 2.80 15.28 -3.44
CA ALA A 144 2.97 16.72 -3.44
C ALA A 144 1.59 17.42 -3.45
N VAL A 145 1.54 18.65 -2.92
CA VAL A 145 0.28 19.42 -2.75
C VAL A 145 -0.55 19.46 -4.04
N LYS A 146 0.11 19.68 -5.19
CA LYS A 146 -0.57 19.75 -6.50
C LYS A 146 -1.22 18.43 -6.91
N GLN A 147 -0.55 17.28 -6.69
CA GLN A 147 -1.12 15.95 -6.98
C GLN A 147 -2.25 15.62 -6.03
N SER A 148 -2.08 15.96 -4.77
CA SER A 148 -3.12 15.81 -3.76
C SER A 148 -4.40 16.55 -4.09
N GLU A 149 -4.28 17.80 -4.53
CA GLU A 149 -5.44 18.59 -4.98
C GLU A 149 -6.09 18.00 -6.22
N ALA A 150 -5.29 17.50 -7.19
CA ALA A 150 -5.82 16.85 -8.39
C ALA A 150 -6.59 15.57 -8.06
N LEU A 151 -6.04 14.72 -7.17
CA LEU A 151 -6.71 13.51 -6.67
C LEU A 151 -8.01 13.87 -5.93
N ARG A 152 -7.96 14.88 -5.05
CA ARG A 152 -9.13 15.38 -4.34
C ARG A 152 -10.22 15.88 -5.28
N LYS A 153 -9.86 16.63 -6.34
CA LYS A 153 -10.81 17.07 -7.37
C LYS A 153 -11.45 15.90 -8.09
N MET A 154 -10.66 14.86 -8.42
CA MET A 154 -11.17 13.66 -9.08
C MET A 154 -12.17 12.92 -8.16
N LEU A 155 -11.88 12.79 -6.87
CA LEU A 155 -12.78 12.15 -5.91
C LEU A 155 -14.04 13.01 -5.64
N LEU A 156 -13.92 14.34 -5.59
CA LEU A 156 -15.09 15.24 -5.48
C LEU A 156 -16.02 15.09 -6.69
N ALA A 157 -15.48 14.83 -7.87
CA ALA A 157 -16.28 14.57 -9.05
C ALA A 157 -17.08 13.26 -8.94
N VAL A 158 -16.58 12.22 -8.25
CA VAL A 158 -17.38 11.00 -7.96
C VAL A 158 -18.65 11.34 -7.19
N VAL A 159 -18.55 12.32 -6.29
CA VAL A 159 -19.68 12.75 -5.45
C VAL A 159 -20.72 13.53 -6.26
N SER A 160 -20.27 14.32 -7.25
CA SER A 160 -21.16 15.12 -8.09
C SER A 160 -21.71 14.35 -9.29
N ASP A 161 -20.86 13.61 -9.98
CA ASP A 161 -21.20 12.77 -11.12
C ASP A 161 -20.23 11.61 -11.29
N VAL A 162 -20.62 10.44 -10.83
CA VAL A 162 -19.78 9.22 -10.87
C VAL A 162 -19.45 8.78 -12.30
N ARG A 163 -20.25 9.18 -13.32
CA ARG A 163 -20.00 8.87 -14.74
C ARG A 163 -18.65 9.40 -15.18
N LEU A 164 -18.30 10.62 -14.75
CA LEU A 164 -17.01 11.25 -15.09
C LEU A 164 -15.82 10.42 -14.62
N VAL A 165 -15.93 9.79 -13.45
CA VAL A 165 -14.85 8.95 -12.92
C VAL A 165 -14.79 7.61 -13.62
N LEU A 166 -15.92 7.02 -14.00
CA LEU A 166 -15.95 5.80 -14.82
C LEU A 166 -15.28 6.05 -16.18
N VAL A 167 -15.50 7.21 -16.79
CA VAL A 167 -14.79 7.64 -18.02
C VAL A 167 -13.29 7.74 -17.78
N ARG A 168 -12.85 8.28 -16.61
CA ARG A 168 -11.43 8.37 -16.29
C ARG A 168 -10.78 7.01 -16.11
N ILE A 169 -11.47 6.07 -15.49
CA ILE A 169 -11.00 4.68 -15.37
C ILE A 169 -10.91 4.03 -16.75
N ALA A 170 -11.89 4.26 -17.63
CA ALA A 170 -11.88 3.77 -19.02
C ALA A 170 -10.73 4.40 -19.84
N GLU A 171 -10.48 5.69 -19.69
CA GLU A 171 -9.33 6.39 -20.30
C GLU A 171 -8.00 5.78 -19.82
N GLN A 172 -7.86 5.50 -18.53
CA GLN A 172 -6.67 4.86 -18.00
C GLN A 172 -6.46 3.47 -18.58
N LEU A 173 -7.53 2.68 -18.71
CA LEU A 173 -7.46 1.37 -19.35
C LEU A 173 -7.01 1.48 -20.81
N HIS A 174 -7.55 2.45 -21.56
CA HIS A 174 -7.10 2.73 -22.92
C HIS A 174 -5.59 3.06 -22.96
N ARG A 175 -5.11 3.95 -22.08
CA ARG A 175 -3.68 4.29 -21.94
C ARG A 175 -2.81 3.06 -21.65
N MET A 176 -3.24 2.20 -20.73
CA MET A 176 -2.55 0.95 -20.41
C MET A 176 -2.48 0.00 -21.62
N ARG A 177 -3.56 -0.12 -22.39
CA ARG A 177 -3.58 -0.93 -23.63
C ARG A 177 -2.65 -0.35 -24.69
N ALA A 178 -2.60 0.97 -24.83
CA ALA A 178 -1.76 1.69 -25.79
C ALA A 178 -0.26 1.68 -25.42
N ALA A 179 0.10 1.51 -24.15
CA ALA A 179 1.47 1.60 -23.66
C ALA A 179 2.39 0.43 -24.10
N LYS A 180 1.93 -0.49 -24.95
CA LYS A 180 2.73 -1.66 -25.41
C LYS A 180 4.07 -1.24 -26.02
N SER A 181 4.12 -0.15 -26.77
CA SER A 181 5.31 0.41 -27.43
C SER A 181 6.08 1.44 -26.60
N ALA A 182 5.61 1.81 -25.41
CA ALA A 182 6.26 2.79 -24.54
C ALA A 182 7.56 2.24 -23.93
N SER A 183 8.43 3.13 -23.47
CA SER A 183 9.65 2.78 -22.77
C SER A 183 9.38 2.02 -21.46
N ALA A 184 10.36 1.27 -20.94
CA ALA A 184 10.21 0.55 -19.68
C ALA A 184 9.87 1.47 -18.51
N ALA A 185 10.50 2.66 -18.45
CA ALA A 185 10.25 3.64 -17.41
C ALA A 185 8.82 4.21 -17.46
N GLU A 186 8.31 4.53 -18.66
CA GLU A 186 6.94 5.00 -18.85
C GLU A 186 5.91 3.92 -18.50
N LYS A 187 6.16 2.66 -18.89
CA LYS A 187 5.32 1.53 -18.52
C LYS A 187 5.25 1.36 -17.00
N GLN A 188 6.40 1.43 -16.33
CA GLN A 188 6.49 1.29 -14.88
C GLN A 188 5.72 2.41 -14.16
N ALA A 189 5.92 3.67 -14.55
CA ALA A 189 5.22 4.81 -13.98
C ALA A 189 3.70 4.71 -14.17
N LEU A 190 3.26 4.38 -15.40
CA LEU A 190 1.84 4.21 -15.73
C LEU A 190 1.21 3.04 -14.96
N ALA A 191 1.92 1.93 -14.83
CA ALA A 191 1.46 0.76 -14.08
C ALA A 191 1.34 1.04 -12.58
N THR A 192 2.30 1.77 -11.98
CA THR A 192 2.25 2.20 -10.58
C THR A 192 1.05 3.11 -10.34
N GLU A 193 0.84 4.14 -11.17
CA GLU A 193 -0.32 5.01 -11.12
C GLU A 193 -1.63 4.23 -11.22
N THR A 194 -1.69 3.28 -12.16
CA THR A 194 -2.86 2.46 -12.40
C THR A 194 -3.19 1.60 -11.18
N ARG A 195 -2.21 0.94 -10.60
CA ARG A 195 -2.40 0.05 -9.44
C ARG A 195 -2.81 0.82 -8.19
N GLU A 196 -2.13 1.94 -7.90
CA GLU A 196 -2.32 2.67 -6.65
C GLU A 196 -3.62 3.50 -6.63
N ILE A 197 -4.15 3.90 -7.79
CA ILE A 197 -5.29 4.81 -7.86
C ILE A 197 -6.46 4.21 -8.65
N TYR A 198 -6.26 3.92 -9.93
CA TYR A 198 -7.40 3.59 -10.81
C TYR A 198 -7.97 2.19 -10.55
N ALA A 199 -7.14 1.20 -10.30
CA ALA A 199 -7.60 -0.14 -9.91
C ALA A 199 -8.29 -0.12 -8.54
N ALA A 200 -7.80 0.71 -7.61
CA ALA A 200 -8.42 0.96 -6.31
C ALA A 200 -9.81 1.57 -6.46
N LEU A 201 -9.94 2.61 -7.29
CA LEU A 201 -11.22 3.25 -7.57
C LEU A 201 -12.19 2.29 -8.26
N ALA A 202 -11.73 1.52 -9.26
CA ALA A 202 -12.55 0.52 -9.93
C ALA A 202 -13.06 -0.55 -8.96
N ASN A 203 -12.21 -1.00 -8.03
CA ASN A 203 -12.58 -1.91 -6.95
C ASN A 203 -13.67 -1.32 -6.05
N ARG A 204 -13.50 -0.08 -5.62
CA ARG A 204 -14.44 0.61 -4.72
C ARG A 204 -15.78 0.88 -5.37
N LEU A 205 -15.77 1.27 -6.64
CA LEU A 205 -16.97 1.46 -7.42
C LEU A 205 -17.63 0.13 -7.84
N GLY A 206 -16.97 -1.00 -7.58
CA GLY A 206 -17.46 -2.34 -7.89
C GLY A 206 -17.42 -2.68 -9.38
N VAL A 207 -16.65 -1.95 -10.20
CA VAL A 207 -16.52 -2.18 -11.65
C VAL A 207 -15.41 -3.21 -11.88
N TRP A 208 -15.73 -4.47 -11.64
CA TRP A 208 -14.77 -5.55 -11.64
C TRP A 208 -14.16 -5.83 -13.02
N GLN A 209 -14.95 -5.63 -14.08
CA GLN A 209 -14.49 -5.81 -15.45
C GLN A 209 -13.25 -4.93 -15.74
N LEU A 210 -13.29 -3.64 -15.37
CA LEU A 210 -12.16 -2.72 -15.56
C LEU A 210 -11.04 -3.00 -14.57
N LYS A 211 -11.39 -3.30 -13.30
CA LYS A 211 -10.43 -3.55 -12.24
C LYS A 211 -9.44 -4.64 -12.62
N TRP A 212 -9.95 -5.81 -13.03
CA TRP A 212 -9.08 -6.95 -13.28
C TRP A 212 -8.14 -6.73 -14.46
N GLU A 213 -8.63 -6.10 -15.53
CA GLU A 213 -7.78 -5.81 -16.67
C GLU A 213 -6.71 -4.76 -16.34
N LEU A 214 -7.05 -3.74 -15.54
CA LEU A 214 -6.08 -2.75 -15.05
C LEU A 214 -4.99 -3.40 -14.19
N GLU A 215 -5.38 -4.29 -13.27
CA GLU A 215 -4.45 -5.02 -12.41
C GLU A 215 -3.54 -5.96 -13.21
N ASP A 216 -4.08 -6.71 -14.18
CA ASP A 216 -3.31 -7.63 -15.03
C ASP A 216 -2.30 -6.87 -15.91
N LEU A 217 -2.73 -5.77 -16.56
CA LEU A 217 -1.84 -4.94 -17.36
C LEU A 217 -0.77 -4.25 -16.50
N ALA A 218 -1.14 -3.77 -15.30
CA ALA A 218 -0.19 -3.19 -14.37
C ALA A 218 0.87 -4.23 -13.94
N PHE A 219 0.45 -5.44 -13.58
CA PHE A 219 1.35 -6.52 -13.22
C PHE A 219 2.28 -6.92 -14.37
N ARG A 220 1.75 -7.02 -15.59
CA ARG A 220 2.54 -7.30 -16.79
C ARG A 220 3.66 -6.28 -17.03
N TYR A 221 3.45 -5.01 -16.64
CA TYR A 221 4.44 -3.94 -16.84
C TYR A 221 5.38 -3.78 -15.64
N THR A 222 4.95 -4.11 -14.42
CA THR A 222 5.80 -4.03 -13.22
C THR A 222 6.67 -5.26 -13.04
N GLU A 223 6.16 -6.47 -13.37
CA GLU A 223 6.79 -7.76 -13.15
C GLU A 223 6.72 -8.63 -14.42
N PRO A 224 7.33 -8.21 -15.53
CA PRO A 224 7.15 -8.84 -16.84
C PRO A 224 7.66 -10.28 -16.89
N GLU A 225 8.72 -10.62 -16.18
CA GLU A 225 9.29 -11.96 -16.12
C GLU A 225 8.36 -12.91 -15.39
N THR A 226 7.90 -12.54 -14.20
CA THR A 226 6.94 -13.31 -13.39
C THR A 226 5.61 -13.48 -14.10
N TYR A 227 5.14 -12.42 -14.78
CA TYR A 227 3.93 -12.50 -15.61
C TYR A 227 4.07 -13.52 -16.73
N ALA A 228 5.19 -13.49 -17.47
CA ALA A 228 5.46 -14.41 -18.58
C ALA A 228 5.59 -15.86 -18.11
N GLU A 229 6.23 -16.10 -16.97
CA GLU A 229 6.36 -17.43 -16.35
C GLU A 229 4.98 -18.02 -16.03
N ILE A 230 4.14 -17.27 -15.32
CA ILE A 230 2.79 -17.73 -14.97
C ILE A 230 1.92 -17.94 -16.23
N ALA A 231 1.98 -16.99 -17.18
CA ALA A 231 1.26 -17.10 -18.45
C ALA A 231 1.70 -18.32 -19.27
N GLY A 232 3.00 -18.62 -19.34
CA GLY A 232 3.57 -19.79 -19.99
C GLY A 232 3.04 -21.09 -19.38
N ALA A 233 3.17 -21.23 -18.07
CA ALA A 233 2.69 -22.41 -17.34
C ALA A 233 1.17 -22.63 -17.45
N LEU A 234 0.40 -21.55 -17.53
CA LEU A 234 -1.04 -21.63 -17.79
C LEU A 234 -1.36 -22.05 -19.25
N ASN A 235 -0.53 -21.64 -20.20
CA ASN A 235 -0.75 -21.95 -21.60
C ASN A 235 -0.40 -23.41 -21.92
N GLU A 236 0.67 -23.96 -21.37
CA GLU A 236 1.06 -25.37 -21.55
C GLU A 236 -0.03 -26.35 -21.14
N LYS A 237 -0.83 -26.03 -20.13
CA LYS A 237 -1.95 -26.87 -19.61
C LYS A 237 -3.33 -26.40 -20.11
N ARG A 238 -3.38 -25.58 -21.15
CA ARG A 238 -4.62 -24.92 -21.59
C ARG A 238 -5.65 -25.92 -22.11
N GLU A 239 -5.25 -26.77 -23.03
CA GLU A 239 -6.17 -27.74 -23.67
C GLU A 239 -6.75 -28.73 -22.65
N GLU A 240 -5.90 -29.27 -21.75
CA GLU A 240 -6.37 -30.14 -20.68
C GLU A 240 -7.34 -29.46 -19.73
N ARG A 241 -7.11 -28.17 -19.45
CA ARG A 241 -7.97 -27.40 -18.56
C ARG A 241 -9.32 -27.06 -19.23
N GLU A 242 -9.30 -26.67 -20.50
CA GLU A 242 -10.50 -26.38 -21.27
C GLU A 242 -11.38 -27.63 -21.38
N ALA A 243 -10.81 -28.79 -21.78
CA ALA A 243 -11.52 -30.05 -21.83
C ALA A 243 -12.11 -30.48 -20.47
N PHE A 244 -11.35 -30.29 -19.39
CA PHE A 244 -11.83 -30.58 -18.04
C PHE A 244 -12.99 -29.67 -17.62
N ILE A 245 -12.92 -28.38 -17.95
CA ILE A 245 -14.01 -27.42 -17.65
C ILE A 245 -15.26 -27.76 -18.46
N GLU A 246 -15.13 -28.11 -19.74
CA GLU A 246 -16.26 -28.56 -20.56
C GLU A 246 -16.93 -29.81 -19.99
N GLU A 247 -16.15 -30.77 -19.49
CA GLU A 247 -16.68 -31.96 -18.80
C GLU A 247 -17.49 -31.55 -17.55
N VAL A 248 -16.91 -30.68 -16.70
CA VAL A 248 -17.58 -30.18 -15.49
C VAL A 248 -18.87 -29.44 -15.84
N GLU A 249 -18.84 -28.56 -16.84
CA GLU A 249 -20.04 -27.84 -17.32
C GLU A 249 -21.13 -28.80 -17.80
N GLY A 250 -20.73 -29.84 -18.53
CA GLY A 250 -21.68 -30.86 -19.03
C GLY A 250 -22.35 -31.66 -17.91
N ILE A 251 -21.60 -32.03 -16.88
CA ILE A 251 -22.14 -32.70 -15.69
C ILE A 251 -23.09 -31.78 -14.94
N LEU A 252 -22.64 -30.55 -14.61
CA LEU A 252 -23.44 -29.59 -13.85
C LEU A 252 -24.74 -29.22 -14.58
N ARG A 253 -24.68 -29.05 -15.91
CA ARG A 253 -25.87 -28.72 -16.71
C ARG A 253 -26.92 -29.80 -16.60
N ARG A 254 -26.53 -31.07 -16.77
CA ARG A 254 -27.44 -32.19 -16.64
C ARG A 254 -28.08 -32.28 -15.26
N GLU A 255 -27.28 -32.24 -14.21
CA GLU A 255 -27.76 -32.42 -12.84
C GLU A 255 -28.62 -31.23 -12.35
N LEU A 256 -28.32 -30.00 -12.79
CA LEU A 256 -29.16 -28.83 -12.48
C LEU A 256 -30.49 -28.86 -13.28
N ASP A 257 -30.48 -29.32 -14.53
CA ASP A 257 -31.69 -29.51 -15.31
C ASP A 257 -32.59 -30.59 -14.69
N GLU A 258 -32.01 -31.73 -14.24
CA GLU A 258 -32.72 -32.80 -13.53
C GLU A 258 -33.32 -32.33 -12.19
N ALA A 259 -32.60 -31.42 -11.47
CA ALA A 259 -33.08 -30.80 -10.25
C ALA A 259 -34.12 -29.69 -10.50
N GLY A 260 -34.40 -29.33 -11.75
CA GLY A 260 -35.35 -28.28 -12.10
C GLY A 260 -34.82 -26.85 -11.77
N VAL A 261 -33.50 -26.66 -11.75
CA VAL A 261 -32.84 -25.36 -11.49
C VAL A 261 -32.31 -24.80 -12.82
N PRO A 262 -33.03 -23.87 -13.48
CA PRO A 262 -32.55 -23.23 -14.70
C PRO A 262 -31.27 -22.46 -14.45
N ALA A 263 -30.17 -22.82 -15.11
CA ALA A 263 -28.88 -22.21 -14.88
C ALA A 263 -28.08 -22.05 -16.18
N GLU A 264 -27.33 -20.96 -16.27
CA GLU A 264 -26.26 -20.79 -17.26
C GLU A 264 -24.91 -21.12 -16.60
N ILE A 265 -24.16 -22.03 -17.18
CA ILE A 265 -22.89 -22.49 -16.62
C ILE A 265 -21.78 -22.13 -17.60
N THR A 266 -20.75 -21.47 -17.09
CA THR A 266 -19.60 -21.02 -17.88
C THR A 266 -18.29 -21.20 -17.12
N GLY A 267 -17.24 -21.64 -17.83
CA GLY A 267 -15.89 -21.64 -17.28
C GLY A 267 -15.43 -20.23 -16.98
N ARG A 268 -14.74 -20.05 -15.86
CA ARG A 268 -14.20 -18.77 -15.43
C ARG A 268 -12.68 -18.77 -15.50
N PRO A 269 -12.06 -18.18 -16.54
CA PRO A 269 -10.62 -17.98 -16.55
C PRO A 269 -10.22 -17.02 -15.43
N LYS A 270 -9.21 -17.40 -14.64
CA LYS A 270 -8.69 -16.57 -13.56
C LYS A 270 -7.59 -15.67 -14.09
N HIS A 271 -7.62 -14.40 -13.70
CA HIS A 271 -6.62 -13.41 -14.09
C HIS A 271 -5.26 -13.72 -13.47
N ILE A 272 -4.18 -13.49 -14.23
CA ILE A 272 -2.80 -13.85 -13.87
C ILE A 272 -2.37 -13.14 -12.59
N TYR A 273 -2.70 -11.86 -12.44
CA TYR A 273 -2.43 -11.11 -11.20
C TYR A 273 -3.10 -11.74 -9.97
N SER A 274 -4.34 -12.18 -10.10
CA SER A 274 -5.06 -12.84 -9.00
C SER A 274 -4.42 -14.18 -8.60
N ILE A 275 -3.89 -14.92 -9.58
CA ILE A 275 -3.13 -16.15 -9.35
C ILE A 275 -1.83 -15.85 -8.61
N TRP A 276 -1.02 -14.91 -9.11
CA TRP A 276 0.23 -14.47 -8.50
C TRP A 276 0.03 -14.02 -7.06
N ARG A 277 -0.95 -13.16 -6.82
CA ARG A 277 -1.28 -12.67 -5.47
C ARG A 277 -1.63 -13.82 -4.51
N LYS A 278 -2.33 -14.85 -4.98
CA LYS A 278 -2.65 -16.03 -4.18
C LYS A 278 -1.42 -16.90 -3.91
N MET A 279 -0.51 -17.03 -4.89
CA MET A 279 0.80 -17.69 -4.72
C MET A 279 1.61 -17.01 -3.61
N GLN A 280 1.74 -15.69 -3.67
CA GLN A 280 2.46 -14.90 -2.66
C GLN A 280 1.85 -15.05 -1.26
N ARG A 281 0.52 -15.01 -1.16
CA ARG A 281 -0.18 -15.11 0.13
C ARG A 281 -0.06 -16.49 0.80
N LYS A 282 -0.17 -17.56 0.00
CA LYS A 282 -0.13 -18.95 0.52
C LYS A 282 1.29 -19.53 0.54
N ASP A 283 2.28 -18.78 0.08
CA ASP A 283 3.68 -19.22 -0.11
C ASP A 283 3.75 -20.58 -0.82
N ARG A 284 3.02 -20.70 -1.94
CA ARG A 284 2.87 -21.95 -2.72
C ARG A 284 3.08 -21.69 -4.19
N GLY A 285 3.71 -22.67 -4.86
CA GLY A 285 3.85 -22.67 -6.32
C GLY A 285 2.51 -22.84 -7.05
N LEU A 286 2.50 -22.53 -8.35
CA LEU A 286 1.33 -22.59 -9.22
C LEU A 286 0.65 -23.97 -9.21
N GLU A 287 1.43 -25.06 -9.11
CA GLU A 287 0.91 -26.42 -9.13
C GLU A 287 0.06 -26.80 -7.91
N SER A 288 0.27 -26.13 -6.80
CA SER A 288 -0.46 -26.36 -5.55
C SER A 288 -1.71 -25.48 -5.40
N LEU A 289 -2.03 -24.64 -6.40
CA LEU A 289 -3.24 -23.83 -6.40
C LEU A 289 -4.42 -24.63 -6.95
N PHE A 290 -5.39 -24.91 -6.09
CA PHE A 290 -6.58 -25.69 -6.42
C PHE A 290 -7.60 -24.95 -7.32
N ASP A 291 -7.56 -23.60 -7.34
CA ASP A 291 -8.57 -22.73 -7.92
C ASP A 291 -8.24 -22.18 -9.32
N ILE A 292 -7.31 -22.82 -10.01
CA ILE A 292 -7.02 -22.51 -11.44
C ILE A 292 -8.17 -22.99 -12.34
N ARG A 293 -8.96 -23.97 -11.86
CA ARG A 293 -10.15 -24.51 -12.53
C ARG A 293 -11.38 -23.95 -11.82
N ALA A 294 -12.08 -23.05 -12.47
CA ALA A 294 -13.26 -22.43 -11.88
C ALA A 294 -14.42 -22.43 -12.88
N VAL A 295 -15.62 -22.67 -12.37
CA VAL A 295 -16.89 -22.55 -13.10
C VAL A 295 -17.79 -21.55 -12.41
N ARG A 296 -18.63 -20.90 -13.20
CA ARG A 296 -19.65 -19.97 -12.72
C ARG A 296 -21.03 -20.50 -13.09
N ILE A 297 -21.93 -20.53 -12.12
CA ILE A 297 -23.31 -20.90 -12.28
C ILE A 297 -24.15 -19.63 -12.08
N LEU A 298 -24.89 -19.21 -13.11
CA LEU A 298 -25.82 -18.10 -13.07
C LEU A 298 -27.24 -18.65 -13.05
N VAL A 299 -28.03 -18.22 -12.06
CA VAL A 299 -29.41 -18.64 -11.82
C VAL A 299 -30.33 -17.43 -11.72
N ASN A 300 -31.64 -17.66 -11.69
CA ASN A 300 -32.60 -16.57 -11.72
C ASN A 300 -32.68 -15.79 -10.39
N ASP A 301 -32.72 -16.46 -9.26
CA ASP A 301 -32.92 -15.83 -7.95
C ASP A 301 -32.03 -16.44 -6.83
N VAL A 302 -32.18 -15.90 -5.63
CA VAL A 302 -31.39 -16.32 -4.44
C VAL A 302 -31.71 -17.76 -4.02
N LYS A 303 -32.96 -18.22 -4.18
CA LYS A 303 -33.34 -19.60 -3.80
C LYS A 303 -32.66 -20.59 -4.71
N ASP A 304 -32.61 -20.28 -5.99
CA ASP A 304 -31.93 -21.09 -7.00
C ASP A 304 -30.41 -21.14 -6.74
N CYS A 305 -29.81 -20.07 -6.17
CA CYS A 305 -28.41 -20.10 -5.76
C CYS A 305 -28.14 -21.20 -4.71
N TYR A 306 -28.97 -21.28 -3.68
CA TYR A 306 -28.82 -22.30 -2.63
C TYR A 306 -29.23 -23.69 -3.10
N ALA A 307 -30.22 -23.78 -4.01
CA ALA A 307 -30.58 -25.04 -4.65
C ALA A 307 -29.41 -25.58 -5.48
N ALA A 308 -28.79 -24.74 -6.31
CA ALA A 308 -27.60 -25.10 -7.10
C ALA A 308 -26.44 -25.51 -6.20
N LEU A 309 -26.21 -24.83 -5.07
CA LEU A 309 -25.21 -25.22 -4.09
C LEU A 309 -25.47 -26.63 -3.55
N GLY A 310 -26.73 -26.94 -3.24
CA GLY A 310 -27.13 -28.25 -2.78
C GLY A 310 -26.83 -29.35 -3.82
N VAL A 311 -27.11 -29.11 -5.11
CA VAL A 311 -26.76 -30.00 -6.20
C VAL A 311 -25.24 -30.24 -6.30
N VAL A 312 -24.45 -29.13 -6.26
CA VAL A 312 -22.98 -29.20 -6.35
C VAL A 312 -22.39 -30.01 -5.21
N HIS A 313 -22.85 -29.80 -3.96
CA HIS A 313 -22.37 -30.50 -2.76
C HIS A 313 -22.88 -31.95 -2.68
N ASN A 314 -23.98 -32.28 -3.35
CA ASN A 314 -24.44 -33.65 -3.48
C ASN A 314 -23.63 -34.45 -4.51
N LEU A 315 -23.21 -33.77 -5.59
CA LEU A 315 -22.36 -34.36 -6.62
C LEU A 315 -20.92 -34.61 -6.15
N TRP A 316 -20.35 -33.66 -5.44
CA TRP A 316 -18.94 -33.65 -5.11
C TRP A 316 -18.68 -33.22 -3.66
N SER A 317 -17.69 -33.86 -3.03
CA SER A 317 -17.27 -33.50 -1.70
C SER A 317 -16.63 -32.12 -1.71
N TYR A 318 -17.09 -31.21 -0.83
CA TYR A 318 -16.52 -29.89 -0.70
C TYR A 318 -15.26 -29.90 0.19
N LEU A 319 -14.35 -28.94 -0.03
CA LEU A 319 -13.15 -28.74 0.78
C LEU A 319 -13.48 -27.89 2.00
N PRO A 320 -13.28 -28.43 3.25
CA PRO A 320 -13.51 -27.65 4.48
C PRO A 320 -12.65 -26.38 4.50
N GLY A 321 -13.29 -25.24 4.83
CA GLY A 321 -12.61 -23.93 4.90
C GLY A 321 -12.47 -23.16 3.58
N GLU A 322 -12.94 -23.74 2.47
CA GLU A 322 -12.98 -23.06 1.15
C GLU A 322 -14.44 -22.81 0.72
N PHE A 323 -15.32 -22.54 1.67
CA PHE A 323 -16.71 -22.14 1.41
C PHE A 323 -16.97 -20.75 1.97
N ASP A 324 -17.44 -19.84 1.12
CA ASP A 324 -17.79 -18.46 1.47
C ASP A 324 -19.21 -18.13 1.00
N ASP A 325 -20.05 -17.66 1.92
CA ASP A 325 -21.39 -17.17 1.63
C ASP A 325 -21.42 -15.63 1.65
N TYR A 326 -21.16 -15.05 0.48
CA TYR A 326 -21.28 -13.60 0.28
C TYR A 326 -22.70 -13.15 -0.11
N ILE A 327 -23.70 -14.05 -0.17
CA ILE A 327 -25.11 -13.67 -0.29
C ILE A 327 -25.66 -13.29 1.07
N ALA A 328 -25.41 -14.14 2.07
CA ALA A 328 -25.81 -13.85 3.46
C ALA A 328 -24.95 -12.73 4.08
N ASN A 329 -23.64 -12.68 3.75
CA ASN A 329 -22.71 -11.68 4.26
C ASN A 329 -22.00 -10.95 3.09
N PRO A 330 -22.66 -9.98 2.44
CA PRO A 330 -22.10 -9.25 1.30
C PRO A 330 -20.80 -8.53 1.67
N LYS A 331 -19.87 -8.45 0.72
CA LYS A 331 -18.64 -7.63 0.89
C LYS A 331 -19.00 -6.14 0.94
N GLU A 332 -18.12 -5.28 1.47
CA GLU A 332 -18.32 -3.82 1.56
C GLU A 332 -18.67 -3.15 0.21
N ASN A 333 -18.20 -3.70 -0.90
CA ASN A 333 -18.51 -3.26 -2.26
C ASN A 333 -19.81 -3.87 -2.81
N ASP A 334 -20.65 -4.48 -1.94
CA ASP A 334 -21.90 -5.16 -2.27
C ASP A 334 -21.76 -6.36 -3.22
N TYR A 335 -20.57 -6.97 -3.25
CA TYR A 335 -20.35 -8.21 -3.98
C TYR A 335 -21.08 -9.37 -3.30
N ARG A 336 -21.91 -10.10 -4.08
CA ARG A 336 -22.70 -11.23 -3.62
C ARG A 336 -22.45 -12.45 -4.51
N SER A 337 -22.13 -13.58 -3.91
CA SER A 337 -21.95 -14.87 -4.57
C SER A 337 -21.77 -15.96 -3.52
N LEU A 338 -22.12 -17.18 -3.81
CA LEU A 338 -21.64 -18.35 -3.08
C LEU A 338 -20.36 -18.81 -3.75
N HIS A 339 -19.33 -19.10 -2.96
CA HIS A 339 -18.07 -19.68 -3.44
C HIS A 339 -17.85 -20.99 -2.71
N THR A 340 -17.59 -22.06 -3.44
CA THR A 340 -17.23 -23.35 -2.88
C THR A 340 -16.16 -24.01 -3.72
N ALA A 341 -15.25 -24.74 -3.08
CA ALA A 341 -14.30 -25.59 -3.76
C ALA A 341 -14.66 -27.05 -3.53
N VAL A 342 -14.75 -27.84 -4.60
CA VAL A 342 -15.16 -29.22 -4.56
C VAL A 342 -14.11 -30.13 -5.23
N ILE A 343 -14.10 -31.41 -4.85
CA ILE A 343 -13.31 -32.46 -5.52
C ILE A 343 -14.15 -33.01 -6.67
N GLY A 344 -13.97 -32.46 -7.86
CA GLY A 344 -14.69 -32.82 -9.07
C GLY A 344 -14.17 -34.09 -9.78
N PRO A 345 -14.44 -34.25 -11.07
CA PRO A 345 -14.00 -35.40 -11.86
C PRO A 345 -12.47 -35.60 -11.73
N HIS A 346 -12.06 -36.86 -11.87
CA HIS A 346 -10.64 -37.28 -11.80
C HIS A 346 -9.91 -36.86 -10.52
N GLY A 347 -10.64 -36.56 -9.40
CA GLY A 347 -10.07 -36.10 -8.16
C GLY A 347 -9.46 -34.67 -8.22
N LYS A 348 -9.76 -33.92 -9.29
CA LYS A 348 -9.25 -32.55 -9.48
C LYS A 348 -10.17 -31.55 -8.78
N THR A 349 -9.57 -30.55 -8.10
CA THR A 349 -10.35 -29.51 -7.42
C THR A 349 -10.91 -28.49 -8.42
N VAL A 350 -12.17 -28.08 -8.18
CA VAL A 350 -12.91 -27.06 -8.95
C VAL A 350 -13.48 -26.02 -7.99
N GLU A 351 -13.22 -24.75 -8.27
CA GLU A 351 -13.93 -23.63 -7.63
C GLU A 351 -15.27 -23.42 -8.35
N VAL A 352 -16.36 -23.44 -7.61
CA VAL A 352 -17.71 -23.17 -8.14
C VAL A 352 -18.22 -21.86 -7.54
N GLN A 353 -18.55 -20.91 -8.41
CA GLN A 353 -19.15 -19.63 -8.04
C GLN A 353 -20.60 -19.59 -8.47
N ILE A 354 -21.52 -19.40 -7.53
CA ILE A 354 -22.96 -19.41 -7.79
C ILE A 354 -23.52 -18.03 -7.42
N ARG A 355 -24.27 -17.43 -8.35
CA ARG A 355 -24.94 -16.14 -8.13
C ARG A 355 -26.11 -15.96 -9.10
N SER A 356 -27.03 -15.04 -8.76
CA SER A 356 -28.11 -14.71 -9.69
C SER A 356 -27.59 -13.84 -10.85
N PHE A 357 -28.36 -13.76 -11.96
CA PHE A 357 -28.08 -12.84 -13.07
C PHE A 357 -27.96 -11.39 -12.60
N ASP A 358 -28.80 -10.96 -11.64
CA ASP A 358 -28.74 -9.61 -11.10
C ASP A 358 -27.47 -9.37 -10.28
N MET A 359 -27.07 -10.32 -9.41
CA MET A 359 -25.80 -10.26 -8.68
C MET A 359 -24.61 -10.25 -9.63
N HIS A 360 -24.71 -11.01 -10.71
CA HIS A 360 -23.66 -11.01 -11.75
C HIS A 360 -23.50 -9.65 -12.39
N ARG A 361 -24.61 -9.05 -12.82
CA ARG A 361 -24.65 -7.72 -13.42
C ARG A 361 -24.11 -6.66 -12.48
N GLN A 362 -24.56 -6.68 -11.21
CA GLN A 362 -24.05 -5.77 -10.19
C GLN A 362 -22.56 -5.96 -9.93
N ALA A 363 -22.07 -7.20 -9.89
CA ALA A 363 -20.66 -7.48 -9.71
C ALA A 363 -19.82 -6.99 -10.90
N GLU A 364 -20.21 -7.22 -12.15
CA GLU A 364 -19.40 -6.83 -13.31
C GLU A 364 -19.39 -5.30 -13.54
N LEU A 365 -20.53 -4.64 -13.39
CA LEU A 365 -20.74 -3.24 -13.73
C LEU A 365 -20.71 -2.30 -12.52
N GLY A 366 -20.87 -2.82 -11.29
CA GLY A 366 -20.84 -2.03 -10.07
C GLY A 366 -21.82 -0.85 -10.11
N VAL A 367 -21.32 0.35 -9.81
CA VAL A 367 -22.15 1.57 -9.85
C VAL A 367 -22.68 1.90 -11.23
N ALA A 368 -22.08 1.42 -12.33
CA ALA A 368 -22.59 1.63 -13.67
C ALA A 368 -23.91 0.88 -13.92
N ALA A 369 -24.17 -0.24 -13.26
CA ALA A 369 -25.43 -0.98 -13.38
C ALA A 369 -26.66 -0.17 -12.95
N HIS A 370 -26.50 0.76 -12.01
CA HIS A 370 -27.60 1.56 -11.45
C HIS A 370 -28.12 2.66 -12.38
N TRP A 371 -27.33 3.10 -13.38
CA TRP A 371 -27.77 4.14 -14.32
C TRP A 371 -28.84 3.65 -15.30
N ARG A 372 -28.84 2.39 -15.63
CA ARG A 372 -29.88 1.78 -16.48
C ARG A 372 -31.27 1.74 -15.82
N TYR A 373 -31.33 1.83 -14.47
CA TYR A 373 -32.58 1.71 -13.70
C TYR A 373 -33.15 3.05 -13.22
N LYS A 374 -32.42 4.16 -13.45
CA LYS A 374 -32.76 5.49 -12.87
C LYS A 374 -33.98 6.19 -13.51
N GLU A 375 -34.55 5.65 -14.58
CA GLU A 375 -35.78 6.17 -15.18
C GLU A 375 -37.03 5.84 -14.32
N GLY A 376 -36.93 5.10 -13.24
CA GLY A 376 -38.01 4.62 -12.38
C GLY A 376 -38.02 5.03 -10.90
N GLY A 377 -37.27 6.04 -10.47
CA GLY A 377 -37.44 6.66 -9.13
C GLY A 377 -36.85 5.85 -7.96
N GLY A 378 -35.80 6.37 -7.33
CA GLY A 378 -35.25 5.91 -6.07
C GLY A 378 -33.78 5.46 -6.18
N THR A 379 -32.87 6.17 -5.47
CA THR A 379 -31.46 5.77 -5.32
C THR A 379 -31.38 4.59 -4.33
N PRO A 380 -30.79 3.44 -4.69
CA PRO A 380 -30.60 2.35 -3.74
C PRO A 380 -29.70 2.78 -2.59
N ALA A 381 -30.04 2.36 -1.35
CA ALA A 381 -29.31 2.69 -0.14
C ALA A 381 -27.82 2.34 -0.20
N ALA A 382 -27.45 1.29 -0.93
CA ALA A 382 -26.05 0.86 -1.14
C ALA A 382 -25.24 1.87 -1.98
N PHE A 383 -25.86 2.53 -2.97
CA PHE A 383 -25.21 3.59 -3.74
C PHE A 383 -24.92 4.81 -2.88
N ASP A 384 -25.90 5.26 -2.08
CA ASP A 384 -25.74 6.38 -1.15
C ASP A 384 -24.68 6.10 -0.07
N GLN A 385 -24.50 4.84 0.30
CA GLN A 385 -23.45 4.44 1.25
C GLN A 385 -22.06 4.55 0.62
N LYS A 386 -21.88 4.12 -0.64
CA LYS A 386 -20.59 4.25 -1.37
C LYS A 386 -20.24 5.73 -1.57
N ILE A 387 -21.21 6.56 -1.93
CA ILE A 387 -21.00 8.01 -2.10
C ILE A 387 -20.75 8.70 -0.75
N ARG A 388 -21.44 8.32 0.33
CA ARG A 388 -21.19 8.85 1.69
C ARG A 388 -19.77 8.56 2.17
N PHE A 389 -19.29 7.36 1.92
CA PHE A 389 -17.90 7.01 2.26
C PHE A 389 -16.89 7.89 1.51
N LEU A 390 -17.06 8.06 0.19
CA LEU A 390 -16.20 8.94 -0.60
C LEU A 390 -16.26 10.41 -0.12
N ARG A 391 -17.43 10.87 0.36
CA ARG A 391 -17.56 12.19 1.02
C ARG A 391 -16.75 12.27 2.30
N GLN A 392 -16.73 11.23 3.13
CA GLN A 392 -15.93 11.19 4.36
C GLN A 392 -14.41 11.24 4.08
N LEU A 393 -13.94 10.63 2.99
CA LEU A 393 -12.55 10.73 2.54
C LEU A 393 -12.15 12.17 2.16
N LEU A 394 -13.13 12.97 1.76
CA LEU A 394 -12.96 14.35 1.26
C LEU A 394 -13.10 15.43 2.34
N ASP A 395 -13.34 15.02 3.60
CA ASP A 395 -13.47 15.96 4.72
C ASP A 395 -12.23 16.84 4.82
N PRO A 396 -12.37 18.19 4.94
CA PRO A 396 -11.26 19.13 4.96
C PRO A 396 -10.21 18.88 6.04
N GLY A 397 -10.53 18.04 7.03
CA GLY A 397 -9.61 17.60 8.07
C GLY A 397 -8.64 16.49 7.67
N ASN A 398 -8.81 15.83 6.51
CA ASN A 398 -7.93 14.76 6.04
C ASN A 398 -6.82 15.34 5.16
N ASP A 399 -5.57 15.06 5.55
CA ASP A 399 -4.40 15.41 4.74
C ASP A 399 -4.30 14.53 3.49
N SER A 400 -3.71 15.08 2.48
CA SER A 400 -3.57 14.47 1.17
C SER A 400 -2.72 13.19 1.16
N GLY A 401 -1.77 13.06 2.10
CA GLY A 401 -0.99 11.83 2.29
C GLY A 401 -1.84 10.67 2.87
N ASP A 402 -2.82 11.01 3.70
CA ASP A 402 -3.75 10.04 4.29
C ASP A 402 -4.73 9.46 3.28
N LEU A 403 -5.03 10.21 2.22
CA LEU A 403 -6.01 9.82 1.21
C LEU A 403 -5.55 8.60 0.39
N LEU A 404 -4.28 8.56 -0.03
CA LEU A 404 -3.72 7.38 -0.72
C LEU A 404 -3.65 6.16 0.19
N ASP A 405 -3.24 6.33 1.45
CA ASP A 405 -3.20 5.24 2.40
C ASP A 405 -4.60 4.66 2.66
N GLN A 406 -5.63 5.51 2.74
CA GLN A 406 -7.02 5.07 2.88
C GLN A 406 -7.53 4.33 1.64
N ILE A 407 -7.21 4.83 0.44
CA ILE A 407 -7.56 4.16 -0.82
C ILE A 407 -6.85 2.81 -0.90
N ARG A 408 -5.57 2.72 -0.48
CA ARG A 408 -4.78 1.49 -0.50
C ARG A 408 -5.30 0.44 0.48
N ASP A 409 -5.69 0.83 1.69
CA ASP A 409 -6.24 -0.11 2.69
C ASP A 409 -7.52 -0.78 2.18
N ASP A 410 -8.31 -0.08 1.36
CA ASP A 410 -9.51 -0.64 0.73
C ASP A 410 -9.22 -1.63 -0.40
N LEU A 411 -7.99 -1.67 -0.92
CA LEU A 411 -7.57 -2.64 -1.96
C LEU A 411 -7.30 -4.04 -1.42
N PHE A 412 -7.04 -4.18 -0.10
CA PHE A 412 -6.80 -5.49 0.47
C PHE A 412 -8.13 -6.24 0.57
N GLU A 413 -8.33 -7.23 -0.31
CA GLU A 413 -9.49 -8.12 -0.30
C GLU A 413 -9.54 -9.03 0.94
N ASP A 414 -8.42 -9.16 1.66
CA ASP A 414 -8.33 -10.00 2.85
C ASP A 414 -8.83 -9.23 4.07
N ARG A 415 -9.98 -9.65 4.58
CA ARG A 415 -10.61 -9.09 5.78
C ARG A 415 -10.58 -10.10 6.92
N VAL A 416 -10.47 -9.57 8.13
CA VAL A 416 -10.55 -10.33 9.37
C VAL A 416 -11.78 -9.86 10.13
N TYR A 417 -12.62 -10.79 10.54
CA TYR A 417 -13.86 -10.51 11.27
C TYR A 417 -13.62 -10.76 12.76
N ALA A 418 -13.69 -9.69 13.55
CA ALA A 418 -13.57 -9.74 15.00
C ALA A 418 -14.92 -9.42 15.65
N VAL A 419 -15.17 -9.96 16.83
CA VAL A 419 -16.45 -9.81 17.53
C VAL A 419 -16.28 -8.90 18.75
N SER A 420 -17.16 -7.91 18.89
CA SER A 420 -17.21 -7.07 20.09
C SER A 420 -17.73 -7.87 21.30
N PRO A 421 -17.54 -7.41 22.56
CA PRO A 421 -18.13 -8.05 23.72
C PRO A 421 -19.66 -8.12 23.68
N LYS A 422 -20.31 -7.24 22.92
CA LYS A 422 -21.76 -7.19 22.71
C LYS A 422 -22.26 -8.15 21.63
N GLY A 423 -21.34 -8.78 20.87
CA GLY A 423 -21.68 -9.67 19.77
C GLY A 423 -21.69 -9.01 18.39
N ASP A 424 -21.35 -7.70 18.29
CA ASP A 424 -21.27 -7.04 16.99
C ASP A 424 -20.05 -7.52 16.23
N VAL A 425 -20.19 -7.83 14.96
CA VAL A 425 -19.08 -8.20 14.07
C VAL A 425 -18.44 -6.95 13.49
N VAL A 426 -17.14 -6.81 13.67
CA VAL A 426 -16.33 -5.71 13.13
C VAL A 426 -15.39 -6.26 12.07
N GLU A 427 -15.53 -5.72 10.87
CA GLU A 427 -14.67 -6.06 9.74
C GLU A 427 -13.42 -5.19 9.74
N LEU A 428 -12.24 -5.83 9.62
CA LEU A 428 -10.92 -5.20 9.70
C LEU A 428 -10.04 -5.66 8.52
N PRO A 429 -9.07 -4.87 8.07
CA PRO A 429 -8.09 -5.32 7.10
C PRO A 429 -7.23 -6.46 7.68
N ALA A 430 -6.75 -7.36 6.83
CA ALA A 430 -5.84 -8.41 7.25
C ALA A 430 -4.57 -7.83 7.88
N GLY A 431 -4.13 -8.43 8.99
CA GLY A 431 -3.02 -7.92 9.79
C GLY A 431 -3.37 -6.78 10.73
N ALA A 432 -4.65 -6.39 10.83
CA ALA A 432 -5.14 -5.42 11.81
C ALA A 432 -4.82 -5.84 13.24
N THR A 433 -4.78 -4.86 14.12
CA THR A 433 -4.46 -5.01 15.53
C THR A 433 -5.67 -4.71 16.41
N PRO A 434 -5.66 -5.05 17.71
CA PRO A 434 -6.70 -4.61 18.64
C PRO A 434 -6.85 -3.09 18.71
N LEU A 435 -5.78 -2.34 18.42
CA LEU A 435 -5.83 -0.89 18.34
C LEU A 435 -6.57 -0.42 17.08
N ASP A 436 -6.37 -1.09 15.93
CA ASP A 436 -7.20 -0.85 14.74
C ASP A 436 -8.67 -1.13 15.05
N PHE A 437 -8.98 -2.28 15.67
CA PHE A 437 -10.33 -2.61 16.10
C PHE A 437 -10.95 -1.50 16.94
N ALA A 438 -10.22 -0.94 17.93
CA ALA A 438 -10.71 0.16 18.74
C ALA A 438 -11.10 1.39 17.91
N TYR A 439 -10.31 1.75 16.90
CA TYR A 439 -10.59 2.85 15.97
C TYR A 439 -11.71 2.54 14.97
N TYR A 440 -11.90 1.28 14.62
CA TYR A 440 -13.02 0.87 13.76
C TYR A 440 -14.35 0.93 14.51
N VAL A 441 -14.39 0.49 15.77
CA VAL A 441 -15.58 0.59 16.63
C VAL A 441 -15.97 2.06 16.84
N HIS A 442 -15.05 2.89 17.34
CA HIS A 442 -15.30 4.32 17.52
C HIS A 442 -13.99 5.08 17.74
N THR A 443 -13.87 6.27 17.14
CA THR A 443 -12.67 7.13 17.25
C THR A 443 -12.27 7.40 18.70
N GLN A 444 -13.25 7.70 19.58
CA GLN A 444 -12.99 7.96 21.00
C GLN A 444 -12.56 6.70 21.78
N VAL A 445 -12.99 5.52 21.38
CA VAL A 445 -12.52 4.26 21.95
C VAL A 445 -11.05 4.06 21.60
N GLY A 446 -10.68 4.32 20.33
CA GLY A 446 -9.28 4.31 19.88
C GLY A 446 -8.42 5.31 20.65
N HIS A 447 -8.84 6.57 20.76
CA HIS A 447 -8.07 7.61 21.48
C HIS A 447 -7.89 7.30 22.99
N ARG A 448 -8.81 6.57 23.59
CA ARG A 448 -8.74 6.18 25.01
C ARG A 448 -8.13 4.79 25.23
N CYS A 449 -7.75 4.08 24.17
CA CYS A 449 -7.23 2.73 24.28
C CYS A 449 -5.95 2.70 25.15
N ARG A 450 -5.90 1.74 26.11
CA ARG A 450 -4.76 1.48 26.99
C ARG A 450 -4.28 0.03 26.89
N GLY A 451 -5.13 -0.86 26.43
CA GLY A 451 -4.85 -2.27 26.29
C GLY A 451 -6.01 -2.99 25.64
N ALA A 452 -5.86 -4.28 25.40
CA ALA A 452 -6.90 -5.12 24.84
C ALA A 452 -6.85 -6.54 25.44
N LYS A 453 -8.03 -7.17 25.48
CA LYS A 453 -8.16 -8.60 25.71
C LYS A 453 -8.70 -9.25 24.44
N VAL A 454 -8.09 -10.36 24.05
CA VAL A 454 -8.56 -11.21 22.97
C VAL A 454 -8.92 -12.57 23.56
N ASN A 455 -10.16 -13.01 23.35
CA ASN A 455 -10.69 -14.25 23.89
C ASN A 455 -10.48 -14.37 25.42
N GLY A 456 -10.64 -13.24 26.13
CA GLY A 456 -10.50 -13.11 27.58
C GLY A 456 -9.06 -12.98 28.10
N ARG A 457 -8.02 -13.03 27.24
CA ARG A 457 -6.61 -12.89 27.61
C ARG A 457 -6.07 -11.54 27.22
N ILE A 458 -5.29 -10.89 28.09
CA ILE A 458 -4.60 -9.62 27.76
C ILE A 458 -3.53 -9.92 26.71
N VAL A 459 -3.55 -9.13 25.63
CA VAL A 459 -2.60 -9.22 24.52
C VAL A 459 -1.92 -7.86 24.29
N PRO A 460 -0.73 -7.83 23.67
CA PRO A 460 -0.12 -6.59 23.19
C PRO A 460 -1.01 -5.91 22.17
N LEU A 461 -0.97 -4.56 22.10
CA LEU A 461 -1.71 -3.81 21.08
C LEU A 461 -1.20 -4.06 19.64
N THR A 462 -0.07 -4.72 19.49
CA THR A 462 0.52 -5.16 18.22
C THR A 462 0.11 -6.58 17.80
N TYR A 463 -0.73 -7.25 18.60
CA TYR A 463 -1.27 -8.58 18.28
C TYR A 463 -1.99 -8.53 16.90
N LYS A 464 -1.84 -9.58 16.09
CA LYS A 464 -2.52 -9.69 14.81
C LYS A 464 -3.83 -10.41 14.98
N VAL A 465 -4.92 -9.66 14.79
CA VAL A 465 -6.30 -10.16 14.94
C VAL A 465 -6.58 -11.28 13.95
N GLN A 466 -7.24 -12.32 14.41
CA GLN A 466 -7.66 -13.47 13.61
C GLN A 466 -9.19 -13.54 13.49
N ASN A 467 -9.68 -14.26 12.46
CA ASN A 467 -11.12 -14.46 12.28
C ASN A 467 -11.76 -15.11 13.50
N GLY A 468 -12.85 -14.51 13.99
CA GLY A 468 -13.60 -15.01 15.16
C GLY A 468 -13.05 -14.55 16.50
N ASP A 469 -11.97 -13.76 16.54
CA ASP A 469 -11.45 -13.22 17.80
C ASP A 469 -12.48 -12.31 18.49
N LYS A 470 -12.78 -12.57 19.76
CA LYS A 470 -13.58 -11.71 20.62
C LYS A 470 -12.69 -10.68 21.29
N ILE A 471 -12.85 -9.40 20.94
CA ILE A 471 -11.94 -8.32 21.36
C ILE A 471 -12.64 -7.38 22.34
N GLU A 472 -12.06 -7.21 23.52
CA GLU A 472 -12.46 -6.25 24.54
C GLU A 472 -11.36 -5.17 24.67
N ILE A 473 -11.72 -3.90 24.43
CA ILE A 473 -10.78 -2.77 24.55
C ILE A 473 -10.81 -2.19 25.95
N ILE A 474 -9.64 -2.09 26.57
CA ILE A 474 -9.45 -1.44 27.86
C ILE A 474 -9.20 0.05 27.62
N THR A 475 -10.12 0.89 28.08
CA THR A 475 -10.04 2.33 27.85
C THR A 475 -9.67 3.10 29.12
N GLY A 476 -8.89 4.17 28.97
CA GLY A 476 -8.63 5.13 30.04
C GLY A 476 -9.71 6.21 30.14
N SER A 477 -9.64 7.04 31.19
CA SER A 477 -10.58 8.15 31.45
C SER A 477 -10.44 9.28 30.41
N HIS A 478 -9.23 9.55 29.92
CA HIS A 478 -8.94 10.65 28.99
C HIS A 478 -8.35 10.13 27.66
N PRO A 479 -8.66 10.82 26.53
CA PRO A 479 -8.00 10.57 25.24
C PRO A 479 -6.49 10.87 25.36
N GLN A 480 -5.64 9.94 24.99
CA GLN A 480 -4.18 10.10 25.04
C GLN A 480 -3.53 9.10 24.07
N PRO A 481 -3.68 9.28 22.75
CA PRO A 481 -2.97 8.50 21.76
C PRO A 481 -1.45 8.66 21.93
N SER A 482 -0.69 7.59 21.65
CA SER A 482 0.76 7.67 21.54
C SER A 482 1.16 8.00 20.10
N ARG A 483 2.23 8.81 19.95
CA ARG A 483 2.85 9.06 18.64
C ARG A 483 3.51 7.83 18.04
N ASP A 484 3.94 6.91 18.89
CA ASP A 484 4.52 5.63 18.47
C ASP A 484 3.56 4.79 17.65
N TRP A 485 2.23 5.02 17.82
CA TRP A 485 1.21 4.33 17.03
C TRP A 485 1.26 4.69 15.54
N LEU A 486 1.87 5.83 15.21
CA LEU A 486 2.06 6.29 13.82
C LEU A 486 3.26 5.63 13.13
N SER A 487 4.16 5.01 13.88
CA SER A 487 5.35 4.36 13.32
C SER A 487 4.99 3.00 12.68
N PRO A 488 5.18 2.83 11.36
CA PRO A 488 4.91 1.55 10.69
C PRO A 488 5.79 0.40 11.23
N ARG A 489 7.02 0.72 11.67
CA ARG A 489 7.98 -0.26 12.19
C ARG A 489 7.53 -0.88 13.52
N LEU A 490 6.75 -0.16 14.31
CA LEU A 490 6.29 -0.63 15.62
C LEU A 490 5.02 -1.49 15.52
N GLY A 491 4.35 -1.50 14.38
CA GLY A 491 3.25 -2.41 14.08
C GLY A 491 1.98 -2.23 14.93
N TYR A 492 1.79 -1.06 15.58
CA TYR A 492 0.59 -0.76 16.38
C TYR A 492 -0.67 -0.62 15.54
N LEU A 493 -0.57 0.01 14.37
CA LEU A 493 -1.65 0.23 13.45
C LEU A 493 -1.28 -0.31 12.07
N ALA A 494 -2.04 -1.27 11.58
CA ALA A 494 -1.91 -1.77 10.22
C ALA A 494 -2.72 -0.90 9.23
N GLY A 495 -3.89 -0.38 9.67
CA GLY A 495 -4.80 0.37 8.82
C GLY A 495 -4.42 1.85 8.65
N GLY A 496 -4.42 2.38 7.41
CA GLY A 496 -4.23 3.80 7.10
C GLY A 496 -5.33 4.66 7.72
N ARG A 497 -6.58 4.16 7.73
CA ARG A 497 -7.72 4.82 8.38
C ARG A 497 -7.49 5.08 9.87
N SER A 498 -6.96 4.11 10.59
CA SER A 498 -6.63 4.26 12.01
C SER A 498 -5.50 5.25 12.22
N ARG A 499 -4.44 5.18 11.40
CA ARG A 499 -3.32 6.13 11.42
C ARG A 499 -3.76 7.56 11.14
N ALA A 500 -4.66 7.77 10.16
CA ALA A 500 -5.22 9.08 9.83
C ALA A 500 -5.97 9.70 11.02
N LYS A 501 -6.78 8.90 11.74
CA LYS A 501 -7.48 9.37 12.94
C LYS A 501 -6.53 9.79 14.07
N VAL A 502 -5.43 9.06 14.27
CA VAL A 502 -4.39 9.42 15.24
C VAL A 502 -3.66 10.70 14.81
N ARG A 503 -3.26 10.83 13.53
CA ARG A 503 -2.65 12.06 13.00
C ARG A 503 -3.58 13.26 13.16
N GLY A 504 -4.87 13.10 12.81
CA GLY A 504 -5.89 14.14 12.97
C GLY A 504 -6.04 14.63 14.41
N TRP A 505 -5.97 13.70 15.39
CA TRP A 505 -6.02 14.07 16.80
C TRP A 505 -4.86 14.98 17.19
N PHE A 506 -3.61 14.66 16.77
CA PHE A 506 -2.44 15.48 17.06
C PHE A 506 -2.46 16.84 16.36
N ARG A 507 -3.06 16.94 15.16
CA ARG A 507 -3.19 18.23 14.44
C ARG A 507 -4.17 19.19 15.07
N HIS A 508 -5.23 18.68 15.70
CA HIS A 508 -6.22 19.53 16.40
C HIS A 508 -5.72 20.09 17.72
N GLN A 509 -4.49 19.71 18.14
CA GLN A 509 -3.85 20.34 19.29
C GLN A 509 -3.30 21.72 18.91
N ASP A 510 -3.34 22.65 19.87
CA ASP A 510 -2.83 24.00 19.68
C ASP A 510 -1.36 23.97 19.25
N ARG A 511 -0.98 24.79 18.27
CA ARG A 511 0.37 24.90 17.72
C ARG A 511 1.42 25.12 18.83
N ASP A 512 1.08 25.92 19.86
CA ASP A 512 1.98 26.18 20.99
C ASP A 512 2.20 24.93 21.84
N GLN A 513 1.22 24.04 21.91
CA GLN A 513 1.35 22.76 22.59
C GLN A 513 2.24 21.82 21.78
N HIS A 514 2.07 21.75 20.45
CA HIS A 514 2.94 20.98 19.56
C HIS A 514 4.40 21.46 19.65
N LEU A 515 4.61 22.78 19.66
CA LEU A 515 5.93 23.37 19.80
C LEU A 515 6.62 22.92 21.10
N ARG A 516 5.89 23.00 22.23
CA ARG A 516 6.42 22.56 23.54
C ARG A 516 6.74 21.08 23.56
N GLN A 517 5.80 20.23 23.14
CA GLN A 517 5.97 18.79 23.12
C GLN A 517 7.09 18.35 22.16
N GLY A 518 7.18 18.97 20.99
CA GLY A 518 8.23 18.67 20.01
C GLY A 518 9.61 19.07 20.51
N ARG A 519 9.73 20.19 21.24
CA ARG A 519 10.98 20.60 21.87
C ARG A 519 11.42 19.60 22.93
N GLU A 520 10.50 19.14 23.79
CA GLU A 520 10.77 18.09 24.76
C GLU A 520 11.20 16.75 24.11
N ILE A 521 10.58 16.39 22.99
CA ILE A 521 10.94 15.19 22.24
C ILE A 521 12.33 15.32 21.64
N LEU A 522 12.65 16.47 21.01
CA LEU A 522 13.95 16.74 20.42
C LEU A 522 15.06 16.73 21.49
N GLU A 523 14.86 17.44 22.60
CA GLU A 523 15.80 17.50 23.72
C GLU A 523 15.99 16.12 24.36
N ARG A 524 14.92 15.36 24.56
CA ARG A 524 14.96 13.99 25.08
C ARG A 524 15.76 13.07 24.16
N GLU A 525 15.52 13.14 22.84
CA GLU A 525 16.22 12.30 21.87
C GLU A 525 17.71 12.67 21.79
N LEU A 526 18.05 13.95 21.76
CA LEU A 526 19.43 14.42 21.80
C LEU A 526 20.14 14.00 23.10
N ALA A 527 19.44 14.12 24.22
CA ALA A 527 19.97 13.67 25.52
C ALA A 527 20.14 12.14 25.58
N ARG A 528 19.17 11.39 25.03
CA ARG A 528 19.16 9.93 24.97
C ARG A 528 20.33 9.39 24.14
N LEU A 529 20.65 10.07 23.04
CA LEU A 529 21.78 9.77 22.17
C LEU A 529 23.08 10.40 22.68
N ASN A 530 23.02 11.19 23.77
CA ASN A 530 24.13 11.94 24.37
C ASN A 530 24.81 12.91 23.38
N LEU A 531 23.97 13.68 22.63
CA LEU A 531 24.37 14.59 21.55
C LEU A 531 23.86 16.03 21.82
N ARG A 532 24.11 16.55 23.05
CA ARG A 532 23.59 17.87 23.50
C ARG A 532 24.21 19.06 22.78
N ASP A 533 25.39 18.90 22.18
CA ASP A 533 26.18 20.02 21.59
C ASP A 533 25.87 20.28 20.10
N VAL A 534 24.86 19.59 19.52
CA VAL A 534 24.49 19.81 18.13
C VAL A 534 23.50 20.95 18.01
N ALA A 535 23.83 21.96 17.18
CA ALA A 535 22.94 23.08 16.92
C ALA A 535 21.64 22.60 16.25
N THR A 536 20.50 22.82 16.93
CA THR A 536 19.18 22.35 16.49
C THR A 536 18.73 22.94 15.16
N ASP A 537 19.18 24.16 14.82
CA ASP A 537 18.89 24.80 13.53
C ASP A 537 19.57 24.08 12.36
N THR A 538 20.73 23.47 12.57
CA THR A 538 21.39 22.66 11.56
C THR A 538 20.61 21.35 11.29
N ILE A 539 19.99 20.78 12.32
CA ILE A 539 19.11 19.60 12.18
C ILE A 539 17.84 19.98 11.38
N ALA A 540 17.26 21.14 11.72
CA ALA A 540 16.09 21.66 11.00
C ALA A 540 16.40 21.88 9.52
N ALA A 541 17.53 22.51 9.20
CA ALA A 541 17.95 22.74 7.82
C ALA A 541 18.19 21.43 7.04
N GLN A 542 18.78 20.42 7.68
CA GLN A 542 19.01 19.10 7.06
C GLN A 542 17.70 18.38 6.76
N LEU A 543 16.70 18.53 7.62
CA LEU A 543 15.36 17.98 7.44
C LEU A 543 14.44 18.89 6.58
N LYS A 544 15.01 19.95 5.96
CA LYS A 544 14.30 20.91 5.10
C LYS A 544 13.24 21.75 5.82
N PHE A 545 13.41 22.01 7.11
CA PHE A 545 12.58 22.95 7.86
C PHE A 545 13.22 24.33 7.91
N ALA A 546 12.38 25.38 7.95
CA ALA A 546 12.82 26.76 7.95
C ALA A 546 13.61 27.15 9.22
N ASN A 547 13.24 26.57 10.37
CA ASN A 547 13.88 26.80 11.66
C ASN A 547 13.56 25.66 12.66
N THR A 548 14.20 25.68 13.83
CA THR A 548 14.00 24.72 14.91
C THR A 548 12.54 24.68 15.39
N ASP A 549 11.82 25.80 15.43
CA ASP A 549 10.43 25.85 15.90
C ASP A 549 9.49 25.10 14.94
N THR A 550 9.68 25.22 13.63
CA THR A 550 8.89 24.45 12.63
C THR A 550 9.21 22.96 12.69
N LEU A 551 10.46 22.58 12.92
CA LEU A 551 10.85 21.19 13.18
C LEU A 551 10.19 20.67 14.46
N CYS A 552 10.21 21.44 15.56
CA CYS A 552 9.57 21.08 16.82
C CYS A 552 8.05 20.94 16.67
N VAL A 553 7.37 21.82 15.91
CA VAL A 553 5.94 21.66 15.62
C VAL A 553 5.68 20.37 14.87
N ALA A 554 6.48 20.03 13.85
CA ALA A 554 6.35 18.79 13.09
C ALA A 554 6.63 17.54 13.94
N LEU A 555 7.64 17.58 14.82
CA LEU A 555 7.91 16.52 15.80
C LEU A 555 6.75 16.40 16.81
N GLY A 556 6.26 17.54 17.27
CA GLY A 556 5.13 17.66 18.18
C GLY A 556 3.84 17.14 17.56
N ALA A 557 3.58 17.40 16.29
CA ALA A 557 2.44 16.89 15.53
C ALA A 557 2.58 15.40 15.15
N GLY A 558 3.81 14.84 15.17
CA GLY A 558 4.08 13.47 14.76
C GLY A 558 4.33 13.30 13.25
N ASP A 559 4.49 14.41 12.52
CA ASP A 559 4.80 14.40 11.08
C ASP A 559 6.24 13.91 10.83
N ILE A 560 7.10 14.02 11.83
CA ILE A 560 8.47 13.50 11.84
C ILE A 560 8.69 12.61 13.06
N THR A 561 9.39 11.52 12.86
CA THR A 561 9.75 10.60 13.95
C THR A 561 11.10 10.97 14.58
N PRO A 562 11.35 10.66 15.85
CA PRO A 562 12.67 10.82 16.49
C PRO A 562 13.78 10.08 15.74
N ALA A 563 13.47 8.93 15.11
CA ALA A 563 14.41 8.18 14.29
C ALA A 563 14.87 8.95 13.04
N ALA A 564 14.02 9.79 12.46
CA ALA A 564 14.38 10.66 11.34
C ALA A 564 15.41 11.73 11.76
N VAL A 565 15.31 12.25 12.98
CA VAL A 565 16.31 13.16 13.55
C VAL A 565 17.66 12.47 13.70
N ALA A 566 17.68 11.22 14.18
CA ALA A 566 18.92 10.43 14.30
C ALA A 566 19.56 10.18 12.93
N THR A 567 18.75 9.89 11.90
CA THR A 567 19.22 9.72 10.52
C THR A 567 19.78 11.02 9.93
N ALA A 568 19.13 12.16 10.17
CA ALA A 568 19.60 13.48 9.74
C ALA A 568 20.97 13.83 10.36
N LEU A 569 21.14 13.55 11.65
CA LEU A 569 22.40 13.72 12.36
C LEU A 569 23.53 12.88 11.73
N GLN A 570 23.23 11.66 11.31
CA GLN A 570 24.20 10.80 10.61
C GLN A 570 24.59 11.38 9.24
N GLN A 571 23.63 11.86 8.45
CA GLN A 571 23.86 12.45 7.13
C GLN A 571 24.67 13.75 7.20
N MET A 572 24.39 14.64 8.16
CA MET A 572 25.10 15.91 8.35
C MET A 572 26.60 15.67 8.57
N ARG A 573 26.94 14.70 9.40
CA ARG A 573 28.33 14.36 9.71
C ARG A 573 29.05 13.65 8.55
N GLY A 574 28.29 12.98 7.66
CA GLY A 574 28.81 12.43 6.40
C GLY A 574 29.16 13.49 5.36
N VAL A 575 28.39 14.58 5.29
CA VAL A 575 28.59 15.69 4.33
C VAL A 575 29.78 16.58 4.73
N ASP A 576 30.00 16.84 6.02
CA ASP A 576 31.16 17.61 6.47
C ASP A 576 32.48 16.88 6.20
N LYS A 577 32.49 15.54 6.26
CA LYS A 577 33.63 14.74 5.81
C LYS A 577 33.88 14.89 4.31
N ALA A 578 32.86 14.96 3.48
CA ALA A 578 32.99 15.11 2.02
C ALA A 578 33.51 16.50 1.61
N LYS A 579 33.18 17.56 2.36
CA LYS A 579 33.70 18.92 2.14
C LYS A 579 35.15 19.09 2.61
N ALA A 580 35.51 18.45 3.72
CA ALA A 580 36.90 18.45 4.23
C ALA A 580 37.85 17.67 3.35
N LEU A 581 37.40 16.59 2.71
CA LEU A 581 38.20 15.76 1.79
C LEU A 581 38.52 16.43 0.45
N LYS A 582 37.78 17.47 0.02
CA LYS A 582 38.07 18.21 -1.22
C LYS A 582 39.23 19.22 -1.12
N ARG A 583 39.78 19.48 0.07
CA ARG A 583 40.81 20.50 0.28
C ARG A 583 42.27 20.01 0.41
N ARG A 584 42.56 18.69 0.40
CA ARG A 584 43.93 18.20 0.42
C ARG A 584 44.10 16.99 -0.52
N ARG A 585 44.97 17.11 -1.50
CA ARG A 585 45.53 15.97 -2.26
C ARG A 585 46.38 15.12 -1.29
N PRO A 586 46.15 13.84 -1.11
CA PRO A 586 46.98 13.02 -0.25
C PRO A 586 48.23 12.53 -0.99
N THR A 587 49.37 12.78 -0.40
CA THR A 587 50.56 11.94 -0.60
C THR A 587 50.30 10.60 0.09
N GLN A 588 50.46 9.51 -0.65
CA GLN A 588 50.31 8.14 -0.13
C GLN A 588 51.23 7.90 1.06
N ARG A 589 50.66 7.69 2.25
CA ARG A 589 51.33 7.01 3.36
C ARG A 589 50.43 5.89 3.84
N LYS A 590 50.99 4.70 4.01
CA LYS A 590 50.34 3.48 4.50
C LYS A 590 49.66 3.75 5.84
N THR A 591 48.37 3.48 5.92
CA THR A 591 47.58 3.56 7.12
C THR A 591 47.47 2.17 7.75
N GLY A 592 47.74 2.06 9.06
CA GLY A 592 47.40 0.87 9.85
C GLY A 592 45.92 0.92 10.17
N GLU A 593 45.20 -0.07 9.72
CA GLU A 593 43.75 -0.22 9.94
C GLU A 593 43.50 -1.09 11.17
N ALA A 594 42.95 -0.47 12.25
CA ALA A 594 42.17 -1.24 13.20
C ALA A 594 40.71 -1.26 12.68
N GLU A 595 40.01 -2.39 12.80
CA GLU A 595 38.62 -2.54 12.31
C GLU A 595 37.76 -1.35 12.73
N GLY A 596 37.35 -0.51 11.76
CA GLY A 596 36.39 0.57 11.91
C GLY A 596 36.94 1.97 12.27
N VAL A 597 38.23 2.19 12.49
CA VAL A 597 38.80 3.53 12.77
C VAL A 597 40.10 3.77 12.02
N ALA A 598 40.21 4.92 11.35
CA ALA A 598 41.43 5.36 10.66
C ALA A 598 42.15 6.41 11.52
N VAL A 599 43.43 6.17 11.82
CA VAL A 599 44.30 7.10 12.57
C VAL A 599 45.15 7.91 11.58
N SER A 600 45.04 9.24 11.65
CA SER A 600 45.83 10.13 10.79
C SER A 600 47.27 10.25 11.30
N GLY A 601 48.22 9.68 10.53
CA GLY A 601 49.64 10.01 10.65
C GLY A 601 50.57 9.10 11.44
N VAL A 602 50.07 8.00 12.05
CA VAL A 602 50.90 7.04 12.78
C VAL A 602 50.49 5.61 12.42
N GLY A 603 51.30 4.89 11.67
CA GLY A 603 51.05 3.50 11.31
C GLY A 603 51.17 2.55 12.52
N ASP A 604 50.38 1.48 12.54
CA ASP A 604 50.42 0.33 13.45
C ASP A 604 50.25 0.58 14.97
N LEU A 605 49.55 1.65 15.41
CA LEU A 605 49.16 1.76 16.81
C LEU A 605 47.84 1.01 17.06
N MET A 606 47.85 0.09 18.04
CA MET A 606 46.66 -0.58 18.50
C MET A 606 45.64 0.46 19.00
N CYS A 607 44.42 0.47 18.42
CA CYS A 607 43.36 1.35 18.80
C CYS A 607 42.34 0.60 19.64
N ASN A 608 41.89 1.22 20.77
CA ASN A 608 40.86 0.66 21.63
C ASN A 608 39.79 1.71 21.93
N PHE A 609 38.53 1.35 21.83
CA PHE A 609 37.45 2.22 22.25
C PHE A 609 37.41 2.42 23.76
N ALA A 610 37.33 3.68 24.20
CA ALA A 610 37.31 4.03 25.60
C ALA A 610 36.03 3.53 26.27
N ARG A 611 36.16 2.79 27.37
CA ARG A 611 35.01 2.22 28.11
C ARG A 611 34.12 3.28 28.75
N CYS A 612 34.65 4.50 29.02
CA CYS A 612 33.92 5.56 29.66
C CYS A 612 32.87 6.25 28.78
N CYS A 613 32.97 6.15 27.43
CA CYS A 613 32.06 6.84 26.51
C CYS A 613 31.62 5.95 25.33
N ARG A 614 32.31 4.82 25.06
CA ARG A 614 31.98 3.85 24.00
C ARG A 614 31.43 4.48 22.74
N PRO A 615 32.27 5.23 21.98
CA PRO A 615 31.83 6.00 20.82
C PRO A 615 31.25 5.12 19.73
N VAL A 616 30.23 5.63 19.02
CA VAL A 616 29.54 4.96 17.91
C VAL A 616 29.49 5.91 16.70
N PRO A 617 29.66 5.43 15.47
CA PRO A 617 29.49 6.28 14.29
C PRO A 617 28.05 6.88 14.25
N PRO A 618 27.93 8.15 13.86
CA PRO A 618 28.93 9.12 13.40
C PRO A 618 29.46 10.09 14.49
N GLU A 619 29.45 9.72 15.75
CA GLU A 619 29.89 10.61 16.84
C GLU A 619 31.31 11.15 16.63
N PRO A 620 31.60 12.43 16.99
CA PRO A 620 32.94 12.99 16.88
C PRO A 620 33.87 12.29 17.85
N ILE A 621 35.00 11.79 17.34
CA ILE A 621 35.98 11.04 18.12
C ILE A 621 37.34 11.74 18.12
N SER A 622 38.10 11.49 19.16
CA SER A 622 39.51 11.87 19.28
C SER A 622 40.29 10.73 19.96
N GLY A 623 41.54 10.57 19.57
CA GLY A 623 42.44 9.61 20.14
C GLY A 623 43.30 10.18 21.24
N TYR A 624 43.51 9.43 22.31
CA TYR A 624 44.50 9.73 23.37
C TYR A 624 45.56 8.63 23.38
N ILE A 625 46.83 9.02 23.23
CA ILE A 625 47.96 8.09 23.28
C ILE A 625 48.23 7.71 24.73
N THR A 626 47.98 6.44 25.03
CA THR A 626 48.21 5.87 26.36
C THR A 626 49.66 5.36 26.50
N GLN A 627 50.16 5.25 27.76
CA GLN A 627 51.47 4.62 27.96
C GLN A 627 51.33 3.09 27.90
N GLY A 628 51.89 2.51 26.84
CA GLY A 628 51.98 1.05 26.65
C GLY A 628 50.70 0.30 26.21
N ARG A 629 49.57 1.00 25.90
CA ARG A 629 48.31 0.35 25.50
C ARG A 629 47.75 0.88 24.18
N GLY A 630 48.58 1.60 23.39
CA GLY A 630 48.11 2.18 22.12
C GLY A 630 47.25 3.44 22.29
N VAL A 631 46.33 3.64 21.35
CA VAL A 631 45.43 4.82 21.30
C VAL A 631 44.08 4.46 21.86
N SER A 632 43.62 5.22 22.86
CA SER A 632 42.25 5.16 23.38
C SER A 632 41.36 6.14 22.63
N ILE A 633 40.32 5.62 21.94
CA ILE A 633 39.38 6.42 21.14
C ILE A 633 38.23 6.86 22.05
N HIS A 634 38.09 8.17 22.22
CA HIS A 634 37.03 8.79 23.01
C HIS A 634 36.11 9.62 22.13
N ARG A 635 34.88 9.85 22.59
CA ARG A 635 34.07 10.97 22.09
C ARG A 635 34.72 12.29 22.51
N GLN A 636 34.63 13.30 21.64
CA GLN A 636 35.22 14.62 21.90
C GLN A 636 34.57 15.34 23.12
N ASP A 637 33.30 15.04 23.43
CA ASP A 637 32.54 15.58 24.55
C ASP A 637 32.69 14.77 25.86
N CYS A 638 33.46 13.67 25.84
CA CYS A 638 33.64 12.83 27.02
C CYS A 638 34.36 13.59 28.15
N GLY A 639 33.75 13.66 29.35
CA GLY A 639 34.30 14.34 30.50
C GLY A 639 35.72 13.87 30.88
N ASN A 640 35.98 12.57 30.78
CA ASN A 640 37.29 11.98 31.00
C ASN A 640 38.29 12.46 29.92
N PHE A 641 37.87 12.49 28.65
CA PHE A 641 38.71 12.98 27.56
C PHE A 641 39.03 14.47 27.71
N LEU A 642 38.05 15.28 28.03
CA LEU A 642 38.25 16.72 28.30
C LEU A 642 39.24 16.93 29.45
N GLY A 643 39.19 16.12 30.51
CA GLY A 643 40.16 16.12 31.60
C GLY A 643 41.56 15.71 31.13
N LEU A 644 41.71 14.72 30.26
CA LEU A 644 43.00 14.30 29.68
C LEU A 644 43.55 15.35 28.71
N ASN A 645 42.70 15.97 27.92
CA ASN A 645 43.08 17.04 26.98
C ASN A 645 43.66 18.24 27.72
N ARG A 646 43.06 18.63 28.86
CA ARG A 646 43.60 19.73 29.68
C ARG A 646 44.95 19.42 30.33
N ARG A 647 45.21 18.16 30.73
CA ARG A 647 46.42 17.75 31.43
C ARG A 647 47.56 17.43 30.46
N HIS A 648 47.26 16.83 29.30
CA HIS A 648 48.26 16.31 28.36
C HIS A 648 47.86 16.54 26.91
N PRO A 649 47.74 17.79 26.44
CA PRO A 649 47.28 18.11 25.09
C PRO A 649 48.19 17.54 24.00
N GLN A 650 49.48 17.33 24.27
CA GLN A 650 50.48 16.77 23.37
C GLN A 650 50.23 15.27 23.04
N ARG A 651 49.34 14.58 23.77
CA ARG A 651 49.01 13.17 23.56
C ARG A 651 47.69 12.98 22.79
N ILE A 652 47.07 14.06 22.36
CA ILE A 652 45.86 14.01 21.57
C ILE A 652 46.21 13.83 20.10
N ILE A 653 45.51 12.92 19.43
CA ILE A 653 45.63 12.70 18.00
C ILE A 653 44.27 12.75 17.34
N GLU A 654 44.25 13.20 16.12
CA GLU A 654 43.05 13.23 15.29
C GLU A 654 42.79 11.84 14.76
N VAL A 655 41.58 11.35 14.98
CA VAL A 655 41.11 10.04 14.49
C VAL A 655 39.77 10.21 13.82
N ASN A 656 39.52 9.37 12.79
CA ASN A 656 38.30 9.40 12.02
C ASN A 656 37.72 7.99 11.92
N TRP A 657 36.40 7.91 11.77
CA TRP A 657 35.75 6.65 11.49
C TRP A 657 36.20 6.11 10.12
N GLY A 658 36.63 4.83 10.08
CA GLY A 658 36.94 4.12 8.84
C GLY A 658 35.67 3.66 8.11
N ARG A 659 35.81 3.38 6.82
CA ARG A 659 34.73 2.73 6.07
C ARG A 659 34.81 1.20 6.28
N SER A 660 33.96 0.66 7.12
CA SER A 660 33.75 -0.78 7.21
C SER A 660 32.25 -1.05 7.27
N GLU A 661 31.72 -1.76 6.30
CA GLU A 661 30.29 -2.12 6.24
C GLU A 661 29.90 -3.18 7.28
N SER A 662 30.87 -3.88 7.87
CA SER A 662 30.65 -4.98 8.83
C SER A 662 31.06 -4.65 10.26
N ALA A 663 31.61 -3.47 10.55
CA ALA A 663 32.07 -3.13 11.90
C ALA A 663 30.89 -2.89 12.85
N THR A 664 30.97 -3.50 14.04
CA THR A 664 30.04 -3.27 15.16
C THR A 664 30.75 -2.55 16.32
N TYR A 665 30.00 -1.79 17.10
CA TYR A 665 30.53 -0.94 18.15
C TYR A 665 29.81 -1.24 19.48
N PRO A 666 30.56 -1.44 20.59
CA PRO A 666 29.96 -1.78 21.86
C PRO A 666 29.33 -0.56 22.50
N VAL A 667 28.09 -0.72 22.99
CA VAL A 667 27.33 0.30 23.73
C VAL A 667 26.77 -0.32 25.00
N ASP A 668 26.80 0.45 26.11
CA ASP A 668 26.14 0.07 27.35
C ASP A 668 24.80 0.77 27.50
N LEU A 669 23.78 0.00 27.81
CA LEU A 669 22.43 0.46 28.11
C LEU A 669 22.08 0.18 29.57
N THR A 670 21.36 1.09 30.21
CA THR A 670 20.73 0.86 31.51
C THR A 670 19.21 0.87 31.29
N LEU A 671 18.58 -0.24 31.59
CA LEU A 671 17.13 -0.43 31.51
C LEU A 671 16.57 -0.57 32.92
N ARG A 672 15.52 0.21 33.23
CA ARG A 672 14.74 0.09 34.47
C ARG A 672 13.35 -0.43 34.13
N ALA A 673 12.91 -1.46 34.83
CA ALA A 673 11.61 -2.08 34.58
C ALA A 673 11.06 -2.70 35.88
N TYR A 674 9.77 -3.00 35.91
CA TYR A 674 9.20 -3.91 36.88
C TYR A 674 9.43 -5.36 36.43
N ASP A 675 9.92 -6.18 37.36
CA ASP A 675 10.25 -7.59 37.08
C ASP A 675 9.00 -8.41 36.72
N ARG A 676 9.12 -9.22 35.67
CA ARG A 676 8.09 -10.19 35.26
C ARG A 676 8.69 -11.37 34.53
N SER A 677 7.96 -12.48 34.55
CA SER A 677 8.35 -13.66 33.76
C SER A 677 8.41 -13.31 32.25
N GLY A 678 9.50 -13.68 31.60
CA GLY A 678 9.71 -13.46 30.15
C GLY A 678 10.32 -12.11 29.78
N LEU A 679 10.55 -11.17 30.71
CA LEU A 679 11.10 -9.83 30.40
C LEU A 679 12.45 -9.90 29.66
N ILE A 680 13.37 -10.76 30.13
CA ILE A 680 14.69 -10.92 29.48
C ILE A 680 14.55 -11.50 28.08
N ARG A 681 13.64 -12.46 27.87
CA ARG A 681 13.36 -13.02 26.55
C ARG A 681 12.89 -11.93 25.59
N ASP A 682 11.93 -11.12 26.02
CA ASP A 682 11.34 -10.07 25.19
C ASP A 682 12.39 -8.99 24.83
N ILE A 683 13.25 -8.61 25.80
CA ILE A 683 14.41 -7.72 25.57
C ILE A 683 15.37 -8.32 24.54
N SER A 684 15.75 -9.59 24.72
CA SER A 684 16.68 -10.28 23.81
C SER A 684 16.11 -10.42 22.41
N THR A 685 14.80 -10.66 22.28
CA THR A 685 14.11 -10.74 20.98
C THR A 685 14.17 -9.39 20.25
N ILE A 686 13.85 -8.28 20.93
CA ILE A 686 13.92 -6.95 20.32
C ILE A 686 15.34 -6.60 19.87
N LEU A 687 16.34 -6.88 20.70
CA LEU A 687 17.73 -6.61 20.37
C LEU A 687 18.19 -7.46 19.16
N ALA A 688 17.79 -8.71 19.09
CA ALA A 688 18.07 -9.59 17.95
C ALA A 688 17.39 -9.10 16.65
N ASP A 689 16.12 -8.70 16.72
CA ASP A 689 15.38 -8.15 15.58
C ASP A 689 16.05 -6.89 14.99
N GLU A 690 16.64 -6.05 15.86
CA GLU A 690 17.37 -4.85 15.46
C GLU A 690 18.85 -5.15 15.13
N SER A 691 19.22 -6.42 14.99
CA SER A 691 20.59 -6.85 14.68
C SER A 691 21.62 -6.32 15.70
N ALA A 692 21.20 -6.11 16.95
CA ALA A 692 22.05 -5.75 18.07
C ALA A 692 22.47 -7.00 18.84
N ASN A 693 23.77 -7.32 18.80
CA ASN A 693 24.29 -8.50 19.48
C ASN A 693 24.50 -8.19 20.97
N VAL A 694 23.91 -8.98 21.88
CA VAL A 694 24.09 -8.82 23.33
C VAL A 694 25.35 -9.52 23.77
N THR A 695 26.31 -8.76 24.33
CA THR A 695 27.60 -9.27 24.80
C THR A 695 27.67 -9.49 26.31
N ASP A 696 26.94 -8.68 27.08
CA ASP A 696 26.83 -8.83 28.55
C ASP A 696 25.47 -8.36 29.03
N LEU A 697 24.92 -9.04 30.03
CA LEU A 697 23.65 -8.68 30.66
C LEU A 697 23.74 -8.92 32.17
N LYS A 698 23.54 -7.86 32.94
CA LYS A 698 23.47 -7.90 34.39
C LYS A 698 22.13 -7.39 34.85
N SER A 699 21.43 -8.16 35.66
CA SER A 699 20.15 -7.78 36.23
C SER A 699 20.20 -7.76 37.74
N LYS A 700 19.64 -6.73 38.35
CA LYS A 700 19.50 -6.61 39.81
C LYS A 700 18.08 -6.16 40.11
N THR A 701 17.33 -7.06 40.76
CA THR A 701 15.94 -6.81 41.16
C THR A 701 15.86 -6.47 42.66
N ASP A 702 15.16 -5.42 42.99
CA ASP A 702 14.78 -5.11 44.38
C ASP A 702 13.53 -5.91 44.73
N LYS A 703 13.65 -6.82 45.71
CA LYS A 703 12.55 -7.69 46.12
C LYS A 703 11.37 -6.96 46.80
N LYS A 704 11.57 -5.70 47.26
CA LYS A 704 10.51 -4.93 47.92
C LYS A 704 9.67 -4.15 46.93
N THR A 705 10.31 -3.55 45.95
CA THR A 705 9.65 -2.71 44.93
C THR A 705 9.34 -3.48 43.65
N LEU A 706 9.89 -4.66 43.47
CA LEU A 706 9.87 -5.43 42.22
C LEU A 706 10.48 -4.68 41.04
N GLU A 707 11.20 -3.60 41.31
CA GLU A 707 11.95 -2.89 40.28
C GLU A 707 13.24 -3.62 39.94
N THR A 708 13.52 -3.79 38.67
CA THR A 708 14.78 -4.36 38.19
C THR A 708 15.56 -3.32 37.41
N VAL A 709 16.84 -3.26 37.66
CA VAL A 709 17.80 -2.48 36.88
C VAL A 709 18.66 -3.45 36.11
N MET A 710 18.65 -3.32 34.79
CA MET A 710 19.43 -4.16 33.88
C MET A 710 20.51 -3.32 33.22
N GLU A 711 21.76 -3.76 33.32
CA GLU A 711 22.89 -3.24 32.54
C GLU A 711 23.10 -4.20 31.37
N ILE A 712 22.96 -3.69 30.15
CA ILE A 712 23.03 -4.48 28.92
C ILE A 712 24.13 -3.90 28.03
N SER A 713 25.13 -4.72 27.70
CA SER A 713 26.15 -4.35 26.70
C SER A 713 25.74 -4.95 25.37
N VAL A 714 25.63 -4.10 24.35
CA VAL A 714 25.25 -4.51 22.99
C VAL A 714 26.27 -4.04 21.96
N GLU A 715 26.41 -4.81 20.90
CA GLU A 715 27.17 -4.40 19.72
C GLU A 715 26.22 -3.96 18.64
N ILE A 716 26.40 -2.75 18.12
CA ILE A 716 25.53 -2.12 17.11
C ILE A 716 26.35 -1.52 15.99
N ARG A 717 25.74 -1.29 14.83
CA ARG A 717 26.39 -0.74 13.64
C ARG A 717 26.47 0.78 13.65
N ASP A 718 25.39 1.44 14.09
CA ASP A 718 25.26 2.87 14.01
C ASP A 718 24.26 3.45 15.03
N LEU A 719 24.20 4.76 15.10
CA LEU A 719 23.33 5.51 16.01
C LEU A 719 21.83 5.36 15.73
N PRO A 720 21.34 5.30 14.47
CA PRO A 720 19.93 5.03 14.19
C PRO A 720 19.46 3.65 14.70
N THR A 721 20.27 2.60 14.52
CA THR A 721 19.99 1.27 15.05
C THR A 721 19.87 1.29 16.57
N LEU A 722 20.77 2.03 17.26
CA LEU A 722 20.69 2.22 18.70
C LEU A 722 19.39 2.91 19.11
N SER A 723 19.02 4.00 18.45
CA SER A 723 17.80 4.75 18.74
C SER A 723 16.54 3.89 18.58
N THR A 724 16.48 3.11 17.50
CA THR A 724 15.36 2.19 17.24
C THR A 724 15.27 1.09 18.31
N ALA A 725 16.39 0.47 18.64
CA ALA A 725 16.45 -0.56 19.68
C ALA A 725 16.00 -0.01 21.04
N MET A 726 16.50 1.15 21.44
CA MET A 726 16.10 1.79 22.72
C MET A 726 14.61 2.12 22.72
N THR A 727 14.06 2.64 21.62
CA THR A 727 12.64 2.97 21.51
C THR A 727 11.77 1.71 21.67
N ARG A 728 12.13 0.62 21.00
CA ARG A 728 11.39 -0.65 21.13
C ARG A 728 11.47 -1.24 22.55
N LEU A 729 12.63 -1.12 23.21
CA LEU A 729 12.79 -1.56 24.59
C LEU A 729 11.95 -0.72 25.58
N GLU A 730 11.84 0.59 25.39
CA GLU A 730 10.97 1.44 26.22
C GLU A 730 9.48 1.12 26.07
N GLN A 731 9.08 0.53 24.95
CA GLN A 731 7.69 0.15 24.68
C GLN A 731 7.32 -1.19 25.27
N LEU A 732 8.26 -1.95 25.77
CA LEU A 732 7.93 -3.21 26.44
C LEU A 732 7.05 -2.95 27.67
N PRO A 733 6.01 -3.76 27.89
CA PRO A 733 5.23 -3.68 29.10
C PRO A 733 6.13 -3.81 30.32
N ASN A 734 5.93 -2.94 31.31
CA ASN A 734 6.67 -2.85 32.57
C ASN A 734 8.06 -2.19 32.46
N VAL A 735 8.55 -1.76 31.30
CA VAL A 735 9.77 -0.95 31.19
C VAL A 735 9.44 0.49 31.58
N ILE A 736 10.26 1.04 32.48
CA ILE A 736 10.13 2.41 33.01
C ILE A 736 10.98 3.36 32.18
N SER A 737 12.23 2.99 31.90
CA SER A 737 13.15 3.82 31.11
C SER A 737 14.30 2.98 30.54
N VAL A 738 14.80 3.42 29.37
CA VAL A 738 16.03 2.91 28.76
C VAL A 738 16.97 4.08 28.48
N GLN A 739 18.20 4.00 28.95
CA GLN A 739 19.19 5.07 28.80
C GLN A 739 20.53 4.48 28.36
N ARG A 740 21.22 5.22 27.48
CA ARG A 740 22.60 4.93 27.15
C ARG A 740 23.51 5.35 28.32
N ARG A 741 24.32 4.43 28.80
CA ARG A 741 25.32 4.74 29.83
C ARG A 741 26.48 5.49 29.20
N SER A 742 26.80 6.66 29.74
CA SER A 742 27.94 7.52 29.35
C SER A 742 29.19 7.15 30.12
#